data_5a7ffcb91f566f000d0faae864a5c283
#
_entry.id   5a7ffcb91f566f000d0faae864a5c283
#
_cell.length_a   1.000
_cell.length_b   1.000
_cell.length_c   1.000
_cell.angle_alpha   90.00
_cell.angle_beta   90.00
_cell.angle_gamma   90.00
#
_symmetry.space_group_name_H-M   'P 1'
#
loop_
_entity.id
_entity.type
_entity.pdbx_description
1 polymer ?
#
loop_
_entity_poly.entity_id
_entity_poly.type
_entity_poly.pdbx_seq_one_letter_code
_entity_poly.pdbx_strand_id
1 'polypeptide(L)'
;MSHSFIALSCVGFLATAPHVAAAETGPRTEGATPPAAAAKTQDSTGGRDVIVTGQRGTDAAVLESPKATAALLDTPQTITVVSEQTIRKQNLQTLRDVLQTLPGITFGAGEGGGGYGDSINLRGYSASNDITIDGVRDSAQYSRTDPFNLQQVEVYNGANSVFNGSGSVGGTINLVSKVPTPETLTIMQGSVGTDNYYRGAIDSNVRVSDLVAVRLNGAYHHNDVPGRDVEKMQRWGIAPSVTIGIGGPTSLTLAYVHQEDRNTPVYGIPWFDNGLVDGFVPGAKRSSYFGIANLDRQDSTVDRFTATFRHQIDEHMSVRNLTRWQQVTQNSVTSAPQGIFCLAATNRQPVTATPGATIGAACPANLSAGFYQPSGPRGLVRDQQNQMLMNQIDLRHEAGDKGGLHNVLNIGMSGGIENYRITQGSLLRNADGSAVTLPPINIANPNTNYAGPINFVATGQSRSETRNLAVYAFDTLALNRFFELNGGLRWEYQEANFRALPLAAANAGQLAYQPQVSREKLFSWRAGAVFHPVENVSVYAGYGNAKTPSSTTVRLGCGVPSTATAANPCAVAPETAKNYEAGVKAGLFGRRLELTAAVFRNERTNYRVPSNDPALPVGLQVLDGRSRVDGIALGASGSITPTWTIFANYTYLDGKVLQSISNRDKAAGVLDPQAGAELVQTPEHSGSLFTTYKLPFGLEVGYGLTYQGAFATNAPVAANPVQFHVDDYLIHRAFLAYTIAQRWTMQLNVQNFTDEKYVTGVRNNINATTGNITGGWAIPGDRRQATLSLFYNF
;
A
#
# COMPACT_ATOMS: atom_id res chain seq x y z
N MET A 1 19.32 30.81 -9.75
CA MET A 1 20.65 30.19 -9.78
C MET A 1 21.31 30.47 -8.45
N SER A 2 21.33 29.51 -7.58
CA SER A 2 22.25 29.46 -6.42
C SER A 2 22.12 28.00 -5.89
N HIS A 3 23.05 27.19 -6.29
CA HIS A 3 23.16 25.80 -5.84
C HIS A 3 23.96 25.80 -4.52
N SER A 4 23.28 25.70 -3.40
CA SER A 4 23.93 25.37 -2.15
C SER A 4 23.91 23.84 -1.99
N PHE A 5 24.96 23.19 -2.43
CA PHE A 5 25.30 21.84 -2.04
C PHE A 5 25.75 21.86 -0.59
N ILE A 6 24.90 21.35 0.32
CA ILE A 6 25.36 21.00 1.65
C ILE A 6 25.90 19.57 1.53
N ALA A 7 27.23 19.46 1.54
CA ALA A 7 27.93 18.21 1.64
C ALA A 7 27.63 17.60 3.02
N LEU A 8 26.87 16.51 3.03
CA LEU A 8 26.75 15.65 4.20
C LEU A 8 28.08 14.87 4.30
N SER A 9 28.91 15.25 5.25
CA SER A 9 30.20 14.62 5.52
C SER A 9 29.96 13.15 5.88
N CYS A 10 30.26 12.26 4.93
CA CYS A 10 30.49 10.87 5.24
C CYS A 10 31.75 10.79 6.12
N VAL A 11 31.57 10.46 7.40
CA VAL A 11 32.68 10.07 8.26
C VAL A 11 33.16 8.71 7.75
N GLY A 12 34.19 8.75 6.91
CA GLY A 12 34.91 7.59 6.47
C GLY A 12 35.80 7.10 7.59
N PHE A 13 35.45 5.96 8.17
CA PHE A 13 36.40 5.19 8.94
C PHE A 13 37.37 4.49 7.96
N LEU A 14 38.54 5.10 7.74
CA LEU A 14 39.68 4.43 7.14
C LEU A 14 40.26 3.50 8.22
N ALA A 15 39.98 2.21 8.09
CA ALA A 15 40.71 1.18 8.83
C ALA A 15 42.10 1.00 8.19
N THR A 16 43.12 1.43 8.86
CA THR A 16 44.51 1.12 8.51
C THR A 16 44.78 -0.37 8.77
N ALA A 17 45.06 -1.12 7.71
CA ALA A 17 45.52 -2.51 7.81
C ALA A 17 47.00 -2.54 8.26
N PRO A 18 47.39 -3.39 9.19
CA PRO A 18 48.81 -3.65 9.46
C PRO A 18 49.35 -4.65 8.43
N HIS A 19 50.47 -4.27 7.83
CA HIS A 19 51.32 -5.18 7.04
C HIS A 19 51.84 -6.32 7.92
N VAL A 20 51.62 -7.56 7.54
CA VAL A 20 52.33 -8.71 8.02
C VAL A 20 53.26 -9.23 6.93
N ALA A 21 54.50 -9.28 7.26
CA ALA A 21 55.59 -9.74 6.41
C ALA A 21 55.55 -11.25 6.17
N ALA A 22 55.99 -11.64 4.99
CA ALA A 22 56.17 -13.02 4.59
C ALA A 22 57.34 -13.68 5.37
N ALA A 23 57.19 -14.93 5.76
CA ALA A 23 58.25 -15.80 6.16
C ALA A 23 58.09 -17.20 5.57
N GLU A 24 59.20 -17.75 5.23
CA GLU A 24 59.51 -18.83 4.31
C GLU A 24 59.12 -20.25 4.73
N THR A 25 59.18 -21.09 3.75
CA THR A 25 59.01 -22.52 3.57
C THR A 25 59.87 -23.42 4.46
N GLY A 26 59.30 -24.60 4.82
CA GLY A 26 60.05 -25.81 5.26
C GLY A 26 59.10 -27.00 5.51
N PRO A 27 59.51 -28.26 5.37
CA PRO A 27 58.81 -29.27 4.59
C PRO A 27 57.97 -30.29 5.37
N ARG A 28 57.20 -31.06 4.62
CA ARG A 28 56.30 -32.18 4.92
C ARG A 28 56.86 -33.20 5.94
N THR A 29 55.95 -33.67 6.81
CA THR A 29 55.90 -35.06 7.23
C THR A 29 54.45 -35.54 7.28
N GLU A 30 54.23 -36.73 6.67
CA GLU A 30 52.99 -37.50 6.65
C GLU A 30 52.69 -38.07 8.04
N GLY A 31 51.38 -38.16 8.37
CA GLY A 31 50.97 -39.04 9.42
C GLY A 31 49.61 -38.80 10.04
N ALA A 32 48.72 -39.78 9.80
CA ALA A 32 47.58 -40.18 10.62
C ALA A 32 46.28 -39.36 10.53
N THR A 33 45.32 -39.94 9.89
CA THR A 33 43.86 -39.64 9.91
C THR A 33 43.26 -39.97 11.28
N PRO A 34 42.51 -39.09 11.93
CA PRO A 34 41.53 -39.45 12.94
C PRO A 34 40.11 -39.47 12.32
N PRO A 35 39.16 -40.21 12.92
CA PRO A 35 37.87 -40.47 12.32
C PRO A 35 36.95 -39.24 12.30
N ALA A 36 36.15 -39.19 11.25
CA ALA A 36 35.14 -38.15 11.00
C ALA A 36 34.13 -38.04 12.15
N ALA A 37 34.19 -36.91 12.86
CA ALA A 37 33.08 -36.46 13.67
C ALA A 37 32.03 -35.86 12.73
N ALA A 38 30.83 -36.43 12.81
CA ALA A 38 29.68 -35.90 12.04
C ALA A 38 29.42 -34.44 12.41
N ALA A 39 29.77 -33.55 11.52
CA ALA A 39 29.34 -32.17 11.60
C ALA A 39 27.82 -32.16 11.43
N LYS A 40 27.11 -31.78 12.47
CA LYS A 40 25.72 -31.35 12.38
C LYS A 40 25.72 -30.05 11.57
N THR A 41 25.40 -30.16 10.30
CA THR A 41 25.04 -29.03 9.44
C THR A 41 23.81 -28.35 10.06
N GLN A 42 23.99 -27.19 10.65
CA GLN A 42 22.91 -26.27 10.93
C GLN A 42 22.44 -25.75 9.57
N ASP A 43 21.26 -26.22 9.18
CA ASP A 43 20.58 -25.80 7.97
C ASP A 43 19.98 -24.40 8.22
N SER A 44 20.73 -23.38 7.86
CA SER A 44 20.25 -21.99 7.78
C SER A 44 19.86 -21.67 6.32
N THR A 45 18.97 -22.46 5.76
CA THR A 45 18.41 -22.19 4.44
C THR A 45 17.05 -21.52 4.61
N GLY A 46 17.00 -20.20 4.46
CA GLY A 46 15.79 -19.47 4.16
C GLY A 46 15.14 -20.07 2.91
N GLY A 47 13.91 -20.50 3.06
CA GLY A 47 13.19 -21.33 2.11
C GLY A 47 13.08 -20.73 0.72
N ARG A 48 13.42 -21.56 -0.23
CA ARG A 48 13.23 -21.33 -1.64
C ARG A 48 12.30 -22.36 -2.21
N ASP A 49 11.09 -21.93 -2.44
CA ASP A 49 10.20 -22.72 -3.27
C ASP A 49 10.53 -22.50 -4.74
N VAL A 50 11.29 -23.42 -5.29
CA VAL A 50 11.37 -23.60 -6.74
C VAL A 50 10.05 -24.21 -7.18
N ILE A 51 9.42 -23.70 -8.24
CA ILE A 51 8.17 -24.24 -8.78
C ILE A 51 8.29 -25.71 -9.18
N VAL A 52 9.46 -26.23 -9.24
CA VAL A 52 9.71 -27.56 -9.75
C VAL A 52 9.86 -28.55 -8.63
N THR A 53 8.99 -29.55 -8.65
CA THR A 53 8.98 -30.76 -7.83
C THR A 53 8.71 -30.57 -6.36
N GLY A 54 7.49 -30.91 -6.00
CA GLY A 54 7.10 -31.07 -4.62
C GLY A 54 8.10 -31.89 -3.85
N GLN A 55 8.73 -31.25 -2.95
CA GLN A 55 9.35 -31.70 -1.73
C GLN A 55 10.32 -30.63 -1.22
N ARG A 56 9.78 -29.49 -0.77
CA ARG A 56 10.30 -28.80 0.39
C ARG A 56 9.12 -28.10 1.02
N GLY A 57 8.92 -28.38 2.29
CA GLY A 57 7.88 -27.77 3.07
C GLY A 57 7.97 -26.26 2.93
N THR A 58 6.83 -25.63 2.92
CA THR A 58 6.71 -24.20 3.12
C THR A 58 7.47 -23.87 4.39
N ASP A 59 8.67 -23.30 4.23
CA ASP A 59 9.38 -22.75 5.38
C ASP A 59 8.49 -21.67 5.97
N ALA A 60 8.42 -21.60 7.30
CA ALA A 60 7.66 -20.57 7.99
C ALA A 60 8.06 -19.19 7.44
N ALA A 61 7.08 -18.35 7.17
CA ALA A 61 7.31 -17.01 6.64
C ALA A 61 8.27 -16.24 7.56
N VAL A 62 9.35 -15.69 6.98
CA VAL A 62 10.36 -14.93 7.70
C VAL A 62 10.11 -13.45 7.49
N LEU A 63 10.14 -12.68 8.57
CA LEU A 63 10.07 -11.22 8.51
C LEU A 63 11.45 -10.66 8.15
N GLU A 64 11.52 -9.92 7.06
CA GLU A 64 12.79 -9.41 6.52
C GLU A 64 13.25 -8.08 7.13
N SER A 65 12.41 -7.45 7.95
CA SER A 65 12.77 -6.20 8.61
C SER A 65 13.83 -6.42 9.69
N PRO A 66 14.92 -5.64 9.76
CA PRO A 66 15.91 -5.72 10.84
C PRO A 66 15.31 -5.40 12.21
N LYS A 67 14.18 -4.73 12.25
CA LYS A 67 13.43 -4.39 13.46
C LYS A 67 12.62 -5.58 14.02
N ALA A 68 12.52 -6.68 13.27
CA ALA A 68 11.90 -7.91 13.74
C ALA A 68 12.89 -8.66 14.64
N THR A 69 12.68 -8.59 15.94
CA THR A 69 13.51 -9.25 16.96
C THR A 69 13.01 -10.63 17.35
N ALA A 70 11.81 -11.02 16.89
CA ALA A 70 11.21 -12.33 17.10
C ALA A 70 10.73 -12.92 15.77
N ALA A 71 10.58 -14.23 15.71
CA ALA A 71 9.95 -14.92 14.60
C ALA A 71 8.47 -14.53 14.45
N LEU A 72 7.88 -14.76 13.29
CA LEU A 72 6.47 -14.42 13.02
C LEU A 72 5.52 -15.05 14.06
N LEU A 73 5.77 -16.32 14.42
CA LEU A 73 4.99 -17.04 15.43
C LEU A 73 5.03 -16.35 16.81
N ASP A 74 6.20 -15.77 17.16
CA ASP A 74 6.49 -15.22 18.49
C ASP A 74 6.32 -13.69 18.54
N THR A 75 5.90 -13.08 17.43
CA THR A 75 5.61 -11.65 17.38
C THR A 75 4.20 -11.36 17.90
N PRO A 76 4.01 -10.54 18.97
CA PRO A 76 2.70 -10.26 19.57
C PRO A 76 1.90 -9.23 18.74
N GLN A 77 1.62 -9.57 17.48
CA GLN A 77 0.87 -8.77 16.51
C GLN A 77 0.40 -9.65 15.36
N THR A 78 -0.78 -9.38 14.80
CA THR A 78 -1.23 -9.98 13.56
C THR A 78 -0.42 -9.44 12.38
N ILE A 79 0.33 -10.31 11.74
CA ILE A 79 1.09 -10.02 10.51
C ILE A 79 0.72 -11.06 9.48
N THR A 80 0.38 -10.62 8.27
CA THR A 80 0.10 -11.51 7.15
C THR A 80 1.22 -11.36 6.12
N VAL A 81 1.79 -12.48 5.69
CA VAL A 81 2.84 -12.52 4.67
C VAL A 81 2.29 -13.20 3.42
N VAL A 82 2.38 -12.51 2.29
CA VAL A 82 2.05 -13.06 0.97
C VAL A 82 3.35 -13.27 0.21
N SER A 83 3.75 -14.51 0.04
CA SER A 83 5.00 -14.86 -0.63
C SER A 83 4.92 -14.65 -2.15
N GLU A 84 6.10 -14.51 -2.79
CA GLU A 84 6.22 -14.46 -4.25
C GLU A 84 5.56 -15.67 -4.92
N GLN A 85 5.67 -16.84 -4.33
CA GLN A 85 5.02 -18.04 -4.82
C GLN A 85 3.49 -17.92 -4.83
N THR A 86 2.90 -17.39 -3.74
CA THR A 86 1.45 -17.15 -3.65
C THR A 86 1.01 -16.12 -4.69
N ILE A 87 1.78 -15.03 -4.86
CA ILE A 87 1.55 -14.00 -5.87
C ILE A 87 1.55 -14.61 -7.27
N ARG A 88 2.54 -15.43 -7.60
CA ARG A 88 2.70 -16.07 -8.90
C ARG A 88 1.64 -17.13 -9.19
N LYS A 89 1.35 -18.03 -8.22
CA LYS A 89 0.30 -19.05 -8.37
C LYS A 89 -1.07 -18.43 -8.60
N GLN A 90 -1.40 -17.36 -7.91
CA GLN A 90 -2.67 -16.67 -8.09
C GLN A 90 -2.68 -15.69 -9.27
N ASN A 91 -1.54 -15.48 -9.96
CA ASN A 91 -1.38 -14.50 -11.04
C ASN A 91 -1.78 -13.09 -10.61
N LEU A 92 -1.32 -12.64 -9.42
CA LEU A 92 -1.59 -11.31 -8.90
C LEU A 92 -0.59 -10.32 -9.51
N GLN A 93 -1.06 -9.38 -10.31
CA GLN A 93 -0.21 -8.56 -11.17
C GLN A 93 0.07 -7.16 -10.62
N THR A 94 -0.67 -6.73 -9.60
CA THR A 94 -0.50 -5.41 -8.97
C THR A 94 -0.48 -5.55 -7.45
N LEU A 95 0.02 -4.54 -6.75
CA LEU A 95 -0.11 -4.49 -5.29
C LEU A 95 -1.60 -4.56 -4.87
N ARG A 96 -2.48 -3.89 -5.62
CA ARG A 96 -3.92 -3.95 -5.38
C ARG A 96 -4.45 -5.37 -5.44
N ASP A 97 -4.06 -6.16 -6.46
CA ASP A 97 -4.50 -7.57 -6.58
C ASP A 97 -4.03 -8.41 -5.39
N VAL A 98 -2.78 -8.19 -4.94
CA VAL A 98 -2.25 -8.86 -3.76
C VAL A 98 -3.07 -8.51 -2.53
N LEU A 99 -3.31 -7.22 -2.28
CA LEU A 99 -4.03 -6.75 -1.11
C LEU A 99 -5.52 -7.10 -1.15
N GLN A 100 -6.12 -7.23 -2.33
CA GLN A 100 -7.52 -7.67 -2.48
C GLN A 100 -7.75 -9.12 -2.03
N THR A 101 -6.67 -9.92 -1.94
CA THR A 101 -6.73 -11.26 -1.35
C THR A 101 -6.64 -11.24 0.18
N LEU A 102 -6.53 -10.07 0.81
CA LEU A 102 -6.41 -9.93 2.26
C LEU A 102 -7.65 -9.24 2.83
N PRO A 103 -8.30 -9.83 3.84
CA PRO A 103 -9.51 -9.27 4.42
C PRO A 103 -9.22 -8.01 5.26
N GLY A 104 -10.25 -7.18 5.42
CA GLY A 104 -10.14 -5.91 6.14
C GLY A 104 -9.41 -4.81 5.38
N ILE A 105 -9.14 -5.02 4.08
CA ILE A 105 -8.57 -4.05 3.16
C ILE A 105 -9.60 -3.65 2.12
N THR A 106 -9.79 -2.35 1.94
CA THR A 106 -10.66 -1.75 0.91
C THR A 106 -9.90 -0.70 0.11
N PHE A 107 -10.46 -0.31 -1.02
CA PHE A 107 -9.81 0.61 -1.94
C PHE A 107 -10.69 1.82 -2.22
N GLY A 108 -10.07 2.99 -2.36
CA GLY A 108 -10.76 4.18 -2.83
C GLY A 108 -11.08 4.11 -4.33
N ALA A 109 -11.99 4.95 -4.77
CA ALA A 109 -12.43 5.04 -6.16
C ALA A 109 -11.52 5.93 -7.02
N GLY A 110 -10.21 5.78 -6.93
CA GLY A 110 -9.25 6.52 -7.74
C GLY A 110 -9.18 8.01 -7.41
N GLU A 111 -8.77 8.81 -8.39
CA GLU A 111 -8.50 10.22 -8.27
C GLU A 111 -9.65 11.11 -7.77
N GLY A 112 -9.32 12.32 -7.49
CA GLY A 112 -10.27 13.38 -7.22
C GLY A 112 -10.51 13.64 -5.74
N GLY A 113 -9.46 13.63 -4.94
CA GLY A 113 -9.45 13.91 -3.51
C GLY A 113 -9.04 12.72 -2.65
N GLY A 114 -9.04 11.49 -3.17
CA GLY A 114 -8.36 10.34 -2.59
C GLY A 114 -6.89 10.27 -2.96
N GLY A 115 -6.45 11.08 -3.93
CA GLY A 115 -5.09 11.12 -4.42
C GLY A 115 -4.80 10.10 -5.52
N TYR A 116 -3.71 10.34 -6.22
CA TYR A 116 -3.13 9.43 -7.20
C TYR A 116 -2.38 8.32 -6.47
N GLY A 117 -2.44 7.10 -6.97
CA GLY A 117 -1.70 6.00 -6.45
C GLY A 117 -2.55 4.99 -5.70
N ASP A 118 -1.91 4.21 -4.84
CA ASP A 118 -2.58 3.17 -4.08
C ASP A 118 -3.44 3.79 -2.98
N SER A 119 -4.75 3.93 -3.24
CA SER A 119 -5.73 4.37 -2.25
C SER A 119 -6.22 3.16 -1.47
N ILE A 120 -5.64 2.94 -0.31
CA ILE A 120 -5.82 1.74 0.51
C ILE A 120 -6.35 2.13 1.89
N ASN A 121 -7.38 1.43 2.35
CA ASN A 121 -7.80 1.43 3.75
C ASN A 121 -7.49 0.08 4.37
N LEU A 122 -6.92 0.08 5.54
CA LEU A 122 -6.59 -1.10 6.32
C LEU A 122 -7.30 -1.01 7.67
N ARG A 123 -8.15 -1.99 7.98
CA ARG A 123 -8.96 -2.02 9.20
C ARG A 123 -9.72 -0.70 9.43
N GLY A 124 -10.33 -0.15 8.36
CA GLY A 124 -11.15 1.08 8.42
C GLY A 124 -10.38 2.40 8.42
N TYR A 125 -9.05 2.38 8.36
CA TYR A 125 -8.21 3.57 8.33
C TYR A 125 -7.33 3.64 7.09
N SER A 126 -7.10 4.84 6.57
CA SER A 126 -6.25 5.03 5.40
C SER A 126 -4.82 4.57 5.68
N ALA A 127 -4.29 3.74 4.80
CA ALA A 127 -2.92 3.24 4.80
C ALA A 127 -2.15 3.62 3.51
N SER A 128 -2.69 4.53 2.71
CA SER A 128 -2.09 4.95 1.42
C SER A 128 -0.69 5.54 1.57
N ASN A 129 -0.37 6.11 2.75
CA ASN A 129 0.93 6.67 3.08
C ASN A 129 1.77 5.78 3.99
N ASP A 130 1.29 4.59 4.31
CA ASP A 130 1.90 3.67 5.26
C ASP A 130 2.49 2.45 4.57
N ILE A 131 2.97 2.66 3.33
CA ILE A 131 3.68 1.67 2.54
C ILE A 131 5.17 1.86 2.78
N THR A 132 5.86 0.76 3.04
CA THR A 132 7.32 0.71 3.13
C THR A 132 7.87 -0.26 2.09
N ILE A 133 9.11 -0.03 1.69
CA ILE A 133 9.87 -0.94 0.84
C ILE A 133 11.17 -1.26 1.58
N ASP A 134 11.40 -2.53 1.88
CA ASP A 134 12.53 -3.03 2.69
C ASP A 134 12.65 -2.32 4.05
N GLY A 135 11.50 -1.95 4.64
CA GLY A 135 11.41 -1.26 5.92
C GLY A 135 11.65 0.26 5.86
N VAL A 136 11.82 0.83 4.68
CA VAL A 136 11.94 2.27 4.42
C VAL A 136 10.62 2.80 3.88
N ARG A 137 10.10 3.85 4.50
CA ARG A 137 8.83 4.47 4.09
C ARG A 137 8.90 4.99 2.66
N ASP A 138 7.89 4.69 1.87
CA ASP A 138 7.68 5.21 0.52
C ASP A 138 6.39 6.03 0.48
N SER A 139 6.51 7.34 0.71
CA SER A 139 5.38 8.26 0.76
C SER A 139 4.99 8.80 -0.61
N ALA A 140 5.74 8.47 -1.66
CA ALA A 140 5.44 8.89 -3.03
C ALA A 140 4.08 8.32 -3.47
N GLN A 141 3.26 9.16 -4.08
CA GLN A 141 1.96 8.74 -4.56
C GLN A 141 2.03 8.30 -6.02
N TYR A 142 2.11 7.01 -6.20
CA TYR A 142 1.97 6.32 -7.49
C TYR A 142 1.33 4.96 -7.24
N SER A 143 0.75 4.37 -8.25
CA SER A 143 0.25 3.00 -8.16
C SER A 143 1.40 2.03 -8.34
N ARG A 144 1.53 1.07 -7.42
CA ARG A 144 2.55 0.02 -7.49
C ARG A 144 2.00 -1.12 -8.33
N THR A 145 2.33 -1.03 -9.59
CA THR A 145 1.65 -1.77 -10.66
C THR A 145 2.29 -3.11 -10.98
N ASP A 146 3.44 -3.47 -10.43
CA ASP A 146 4.04 -4.77 -10.70
C ASP A 146 4.87 -5.32 -9.54
N PRO A 147 4.60 -6.58 -9.12
CA PRO A 147 5.38 -7.25 -8.09
C PRO A 147 6.60 -8.01 -8.63
N PHE A 148 7.08 -7.77 -9.87
CA PHE A 148 8.11 -8.58 -10.52
C PHE A 148 9.42 -8.72 -9.73
N ASN A 149 9.76 -7.70 -8.93
CA ASN A 149 10.97 -7.69 -8.09
C ASN A 149 10.66 -7.85 -6.59
N LEU A 150 9.44 -8.28 -6.23
CA LEU A 150 9.07 -8.51 -4.83
C LEU A 150 9.27 -9.97 -4.43
N GLN A 151 9.91 -10.18 -3.29
CA GLN A 151 10.04 -11.47 -2.63
C GLN A 151 8.78 -11.82 -1.84
N GLN A 152 8.20 -10.82 -1.16
CA GLN A 152 6.98 -10.96 -0.38
C GLN A 152 6.34 -9.60 -0.09
N VAL A 153 5.07 -9.63 0.29
CA VAL A 153 4.32 -8.50 0.83
C VAL A 153 3.95 -8.84 2.27
N GLU A 154 4.34 -7.97 3.21
CA GLU A 154 4.05 -8.12 4.64
C GLU A 154 3.03 -7.07 5.05
N VAL A 155 1.94 -7.47 5.68
CA VAL A 155 0.91 -6.57 6.20
C VAL A 155 0.90 -6.66 7.72
N TYR A 156 1.40 -5.60 8.35
CA TYR A 156 1.40 -5.41 9.80
C TYR A 156 0.10 -4.72 10.19
N ASN A 157 -0.74 -5.39 10.95
CA ASN A 157 -2.06 -4.89 11.30
C ASN A 157 -2.05 -4.10 12.62
N GLY A 158 -2.88 -3.05 12.70
CA GLY A 158 -3.01 -2.19 13.88
C GLY A 158 -1.95 -1.09 13.97
N ALA A 159 -2.07 -0.21 14.97
CA ALA A 159 -1.20 0.95 15.16
C ALA A 159 0.28 0.57 15.25
N ASN A 160 1.11 1.06 14.33
CA ASN A 160 2.48 0.58 14.14
C ASN A 160 3.52 1.68 13.83
N SER A 161 3.34 2.89 14.34
CA SER A 161 4.32 3.98 14.11
C SER A 161 5.70 3.67 14.67
N VAL A 162 5.79 2.84 15.70
CA VAL A 162 7.10 2.47 16.29
C VAL A 162 7.97 1.74 15.27
N PHE A 163 7.38 0.90 14.42
CA PHE A 163 8.10 0.09 13.44
C PHE A 163 8.44 0.87 12.16
N ASN A 164 7.46 1.62 11.64
CA ASN A 164 7.53 2.21 10.30
C ASN A 164 7.54 3.74 10.28
N GLY A 165 7.51 4.39 11.44
CA GLY A 165 7.44 5.85 11.57
C GLY A 165 6.02 6.37 11.68
N SER A 166 5.91 7.68 11.72
CA SER A 166 4.67 8.42 11.95
C SER A 166 3.56 8.05 10.95
N GLY A 167 2.29 8.01 11.39
CA GLY A 167 1.15 7.45 10.66
C GLY A 167 0.83 6.04 11.11
N SER A 168 0.47 5.15 10.20
CA SER A 168 0.23 3.72 10.46
C SER A 168 -0.87 3.45 11.49
N VAL A 169 -2.02 4.11 11.33
CA VAL A 169 -3.17 3.94 12.24
C VAL A 169 -3.81 2.57 12.08
N GLY A 170 -4.13 2.17 10.86
CA GLY A 170 -4.70 0.85 10.53
C GLY A 170 -3.65 -0.25 10.45
N GLY A 171 -2.42 0.12 10.17
CA GLY A 171 -1.30 -0.79 9.98
C GLY A 171 -0.31 -0.30 8.93
N THR A 172 0.58 -1.18 8.50
CA THR A 172 1.62 -0.88 7.51
C THR A 172 1.74 -2.02 6.51
N ILE A 173 2.02 -1.67 5.27
CA ILE A 173 2.29 -2.62 4.18
C ILE A 173 3.77 -2.51 3.83
N ASN A 174 4.54 -3.59 4.02
CA ASN A 174 5.95 -3.65 3.67
C ASN A 174 6.16 -4.51 2.43
N LEU A 175 6.79 -3.94 1.42
CA LEU A 175 7.18 -4.62 0.19
C LEU A 175 8.63 -5.03 0.31
N VAL A 176 8.89 -6.33 0.25
CA VAL A 176 10.25 -6.88 0.37
C VAL A 176 10.82 -7.15 -1.02
N SER A 177 11.95 -6.54 -1.33
CA SER A 177 12.60 -6.65 -2.64
C SER A 177 13.37 -7.96 -2.77
N LYS A 178 13.38 -8.53 -3.98
CA LYS A 178 14.28 -9.63 -4.33
C LYS A 178 15.73 -9.14 -4.35
N VAL A 179 16.61 -9.90 -3.74
CA VAL A 179 18.06 -9.64 -3.69
C VAL A 179 18.83 -10.87 -4.16
N PRO A 180 20.12 -10.75 -4.55
CA PRO A 180 20.95 -11.90 -4.89
C PRO A 180 21.08 -12.88 -3.71
N THR A 181 21.15 -14.14 -4.05
CA THR A 181 21.18 -15.26 -3.12
C THR A 181 22.31 -16.23 -3.49
N PRO A 182 22.79 -17.09 -2.56
CA PRO A 182 23.90 -18.00 -2.84
C PRO A 182 23.64 -19.06 -3.92
N GLU A 183 22.36 -19.42 -4.16
CA GLU A 183 22.04 -20.42 -5.19
C GLU A 183 21.79 -19.77 -6.53
N THR A 184 22.08 -20.55 -7.62
CA THR A 184 21.73 -20.15 -8.98
C THR A 184 20.34 -20.64 -9.33
N LEU A 185 19.51 -19.76 -9.86
CA LEU A 185 18.13 -20.03 -10.29
C LEU A 185 17.76 -19.04 -11.40
N THR A 186 17.19 -19.55 -12.48
CA THR A 186 16.57 -18.68 -13.49
C THR A 186 15.15 -19.15 -13.80
N ILE A 187 14.21 -18.24 -13.74
CA ILE A 187 12.81 -18.45 -14.09
C ILE A 187 12.46 -17.47 -15.21
N MET A 188 11.98 -18.00 -16.33
CA MET A 188 11.41 -17.20 -17.42
C MET A 188 9.91 -17.45 -17.47
N GLN A 189 9.13 -16.41 -17.75
CA GLN A 189 7.68 -16.46 -17.88
C GLN A 189 7.25 -15.85 -19.21
N GLY A 190 6.40 -16.57 -19.94
CA GLY A 190 5.60 -16.05 -21.03
C GLY A 190 4.13 -16.29 -20.77
N SER A 191 3.27 -15.30 -20.93
CA SER A 191 1.84 -15.43 -20.64
C SER A 191 1.00 -14.72 -21.68
N VAL A 192 -0.16 -15.30 -22.01
CA VAL A 192 -1.20 -14.72 -22.87
C VAL A 192 -2.56 -14.94 -22.21
N GLY A 193 -3.53 -14.11 -22.55
CA GLY A 193 -4.87 -14.25 -21.96
C GLY A 193 -5.95 -13.48 -22.72
N THR A 194 -7.16 -13.50 -22.16
CA THR A 194 -8.24 -12.62 -22.60
C THR A 194 -7.89 -11.15 -22.36
N ASP A 195 -8.65 -10.22 -22.90
CA ASP A 195 -8.49 -8.78 -22.72
C ASP A 195 -7.10 -8.28 -23.14
N ASN A 196 -6.63 -8.74 -24.31
CA ASN A 196 -5.31 -8.41 -24.86
C ASN A 196 -4.15 -8.59 -23.87
N TYR A 197 -4.30 -9.55 -22.93
CA TYR A 197 -3.28 -9.81 -21.93
C TYR A 197 -2.07 -10.51 -22.54
N TYR A 198 -0.89 -9.92 -22.37
CA TYR A 198 0.40 -10.57 -22.62
C TYR A 198 1.46 -10.08 -21.63
N ARG A 199 2.29 -11.01 -21.18
CA ARG A 199 3.35 -10.76 -20.21
C ARG A 199 4.59 -11.58 -20.53
N GLY A 200 5.74 -10.94 -20.44
CA GLY A 200 7.05 -11.60 -20.39
C GLY A 200 7.76 -11.19 -19.11
N ALA A 201 8.35 -12.14 -18.39
CA ALA A 201 9.14 -11.82 -17.22
C ALA A 201 10.36 -12.76 -17.07
N ILE A 202 11.36 -12.25 -16.38
CA ILE A 202 12.58 -13.00 -16.02
C ILE A 202 12.94 -12.72 -14.55
N ASP A 203 13.34 -13.76 -13.85
CA ASP A 203 14.01 -13.69 -12.55
C ASP A 203 15.22 -14.61 -12.61
N SER A 204 16.40 -14.04 -12.76
CA SER A 204 17.65 -14.79 -12.90
C SER A 204 18.61 -14.40 -11.77
N ASN A 205 18.91 -15.34 -10.90
CA ASN A 205 19.92 -15.24 -9.86
C ASN A 205 21.09 -16.16 -10.20
N VAL A 206 22.27 -15.60 -10.33
CA VAL A 206 23.48 -16.33 -10.69
C VAL A 206 24.57 -16.08 -9.64
N ARG A 207 25.06 -17.15 -9.04
CA ARG A 207 26.30 -17.11 -8.23
C ARG A 207 27.48 -17.10 -9.18
N VAL A 208 28.11 -15.95 -9.37
CA VAL A 208 29.25 -15.76 -10.26
C VAL A 208 30.54 -16.32 -9.68
N SER A 209 30.68 -16.23 -8.35
CA SER A 209 31.84 -16.75 -7.60
C SER A 209 31.43 -16.98 -6.14
N ASP A 210 32.39 -17.46 -5.33
CA ASP A 210 32.17 -17.60 -3.89
C ASP A 210 31.90 -16.25 -3.20
N LEU A 211 32.35 -15.16 -3.81
CA LEU A 211 32.23 -13.81 -3.26
C LEU A 211 31.05 -13.04 -3.86
N VAL A 212 30.62 -13.33 -5.08
CA VAL A 212 29.71 -12.47 -5.85
C VAL A 212 28.52 -13.26 -6.38
N ALA A 213 27.32 -12.75 -6.11
CA ALA A 213 26.09 -13.16 -6.79
C ALA A 213 25.42 -11.95 -7.45
N VAL A 214 24.78 -12.17 -8.60
CA VAL A 214 24.02 -11.17 -9.32
C VAL A 214 22.60 -11.66 -9.52
N ARG A 215 21.63 -10.74 -9.49
CA ARG A 215 20.24 -11.06 -9.79
C ARG A 215 19.66 -10.02 -10.74
N LEU A 216 18.95 -10.50 -11.74
CA LEU A 216 18.23 -9.67 -12.69
C LEU A 216 16.76 -10.05 -12.65
N ASN A 217 15.91 -9.10 -12.30
CA ASN A 217 14.48 -9.21 -12.51
C ASN A 217 14.07 -8.28 -13.62
N GLY A 218 13.13 -8.71 -14.45
CA GLY A 218 12.56 -7.88 -15.52
C GLY A 218 11.16 -8.33 -15.88
N ALA A 219 10.32 -7.39 -16.29
CA ALA A 219 8.99 -7.70 -16.77
C ALA A 219 8.54 -6.69 -17.84
N TYR A 220 7.76 -7.18 -18.77
CA TYR A 220 6.91 -6.41 -19.65
C TYR A 220 5.49 -6.93 -19.56
N HIS A 221 4.51 -6.04 -19.49
CA HIS A 221 3.12 -6.41 -19.33
C HIS A 221 2.21 -5.46 -20.10
N HIS A 222 1.16 -6.03 -20.70
CA HIS A 222 0.06 -5.29 -21.30
C HIS A 222 -1.25 -6.03 -21.07
N ASN A 223 -2.31 -5.30 -20.77
CA ASN A 223 -3.69 -5.79 -20.82
C ASN A 223 -4.67 -4.64 -20.99
N ASP A 224 -5.82 -4.93 -21.59
CA ASP A 224 -7.02 -4.10 -21.41
C ASP A 224 -7.65 -4.46 -20.06
N VAL A 225 -8.26 -3.50 -19.36
CA VAL A 225 -8.93 -3.79 -18.08
C VAL A 225 -10.16 -4.66 -18.34
N PRO A 226 -10.28 -5.85 -17.70
CA PRO A 226 -11.36 -6.80 -18.02
C PRO A 226 -12.75 -6.21 -17.90
N GLY A 227 -13.49 -6.26 -19.01
CA GLY A 227 -14.84 -5.73 -19.09
C GLY A 227 -14.95 -4.22 -19.28
N ARG A 228 -13.85 -3.55 -19.68
CA ARG A 228 -13.82 -2.11 -19.99
C ARG A 228 -13.50 -1.88 -21.45
N ASP A 229 -14.11 -0.83 -22.06
CA ASP A 229 -14.00 -0.57 -23.51
C ASP A 229 -12.73 0.19 -23.89
N VAL A 230 -12.09 0.92 -22.95
CA VAL A 230 -11.02 1.90 -23.25
C VAL A 230 -9.80 1.74 -22.37
N GLU A 231 -9.96 1.37 -21.10
CA GLU A 231 -8.90 1.39 -20.11
C GLU A 231 -7.85 0.31 -20.41
N LYS A 232 -6.58 0.74 -20.48
CA LYS A 232 -5.40 -0.09 -20.79
C LYS A 232 -4.35 0.07 -19.72
N MET A 233 -3.63 -1.00 -19.47
CA MET A 233 -2.47 -1.06 -18.60
C MET A 233 -1.27 -1.54 -19.41
N GLN A 234 -0.21 -0.74 -19.43
CA GLN A 234 1.06 -1.11 -20.04
C GLN A 234 2.19 -0.73 -19.12
N ARG A 235 3.13 -1.64 -18.91
CA ARG A 235 4.28 -1.39 -18.06
C ARG A 235 5.47 -2.27 -18.43
N TRP A 236 6.64 -1.76 -18.12
CA TRP A 236 7.85 -2.55 -18.13
C TRP A 236 8.75 -2.14 -16.98
N GLY A 237 9.62 -3.03 -16.56
CA GLY A 237 10.57 -2.73 -15.51
C GLY A 237 11.76 -3.68 -15.55
N ILE A 238 12.86 -3.20 -14.96
CA ILE A 238 14.10 -3.94 -14.77
C ILE A 238 14.68 -3.66 -13.40
N ALA A 239 15.17 -4.70 -12.74
CA ALA A 239 15.76 -4.60 -11.40
C ALA A 239 17.04 -5.43 -11.30
N PRO A 240 18.19 -4.92 -11.81
CA PRO A 240 19.50 -5.54 -11.59
C PRO A 240 19.97 -5.30 -10.16
N SER A 241 20.62 -6.31 -9.60
CA SER A 241 21.26 -6.23 -8.28
C SER A 241 22.51 -7.11 -8.22
N VAL A 242 23.45 -6.72 -7.37
CA VAL A 242 24.67 -7.48 -7.09
C VAL A 242 24.94 -7.50 -5.60
N THR A 243 25.33 -8.65 -5.09
CA THR A 243 25.84 -8.80 -3.72
C THR A 243 27.29 -9.26 -3.76
N ILE A 244 28.15 -8.47 -3.15
CA ILE A 244 29.57 -8.78 -2.91
C ILE A 244 29.68 -9.24 -1.46
N GLY A 245 30.40 -10.33 -1.21
CA GLY A 245 30.48 -10.97 0.11
C GLY A 245 29.31 -11.92 0.37
N ILE A 246 28.74 -12.53 -0.68
CA ILE A 246 27.59 -13.42 -0.54
C ILE A 246 27.93 -14.63 0.34
N GLY A 247 27.11 -14.85 1.39
CA GLY A 247 27.33 -15.95 2.36
C GLY A 247 28.46 -15.69 3.36
N GLY A 248 29.19 -14.58 3.28
CA GLY A 248 30.24 -14.20 4.21
C GLY A 248 29.76 -13.29 5.35
N PRO A 249 30.61 -13.01 6.34
CA PRO A 249 30.28 -12.15 7.46
C PRO A 249 30.09 -10.68 7.05
N THR A 250 30.64 -10.27 5.91
CA THR A 250 30.51 -8.91 5.37
C THR A 250 29.93 -8.97 3.99
N SER A 251 28.87 -8.23 3.75
CA SER A 251 28.27 -8.14 2.41
C SER A 251 27.83 -6.72 2.06
N LEU A 252 27.92 -6.41 0.77
CA LEU A 252 27.38 -5.19 0.17
C LEU A 252 26.44 -5.58 -0.98
N THR A 253 25.19 -5.23 -0.85
CA THR A 253 24.19 -5.39 -1.92
C THR A 253 23.90 -4.03 -2.55
N LEU A 254 24.08 -3.92 -3.85
CA LEU A 254 23.67 -2.78 -4.66
C LEU A 254 22.51 -3.21 -5.56
N ALA A 255 21.42 -2.49 -5.51
CA ALA A 255 20.23 -2.76 -6.29
C ALA A 255 19.71 -1.49 -6.95
N TYR A 256 19.31 -1.60 -8.20
CA TYR A 256 18.62 -0.56 -8.95
C TYR A 256 17.29 -1.08 -9.46
N VAL A 257 16.27 -0.25 -9.44
CA VAL A 257 14.95 -0.55 -10.00
C VAL A 257 14.56 0.59 -10.90
N HIS A 258 14.22 0.25 -12.15
CA HIS A 258 13.54 1.13 -13.08
C HIS A 258 12.21 0.52 -13.48
N GLN A 259 11.13 1.29 -13.40
CA GLN A 259 9.81 0.88 -13.86
C GLN A 259 9.11 2.04 -14.54
N GLU A 260 8.52 1.77 -15.69
CA GLU A 260 7.71 2.72 -16.44
C GLU A 260 6.32 2.15 -16.69
N ASP A 261 5.30 2.97 -16.38
CA ASP A 261 3.90 2.68 -16.59
C ASP A 261 3.29 3.70 -17.54
N ARG A 262 2.47 3.21 -18.47
CA ARG A 262 1.64 4.01 -19.39
C ARG A 262 0.23 3.48 -19.36
N ASN A 263 -0.60 4.07 -18.53
CA ASN A 263 -1.94 3.57 -18.25
C ASN A 263 -3.00 4.56 -18.68
N THR A 264 -4.19 4.06 -19.03
CA THR A 264 -5.39 4.87 -19.06
C THR A 264 -5.94 4.96 -17.63
N PRO A 265 -6.26 6.16 -17.11
CA PRO A 265 -6.80 6.31 -15.76
C PRO A 265 -8.11 5.55 -15.60
N VAL A 266 -8.23 4.74 -14.56
CA VAL A 266 -9.46 4.05 -14.23
C VAL A 266 -10.33 4.99 -13.39
N TYR A 267 -11.14 5.80 -14.07
CA TYR A 267 -12.28 6.46 -13.45
C TYR A 267 -13.50 5.56 -13.63
N GLY A 268 -14.25 5.33 -12.60
CA GLY A 268 -15.43 4.51 -12.66
C GLY A 268 -16.53 5.06 -13.58
N ILE A 269 -17.72 4.57 -13.37
CA ILE A 269 -18.95 4.93 -14.06
C ILE A 269 -19.73 5.86 -13.16
N PRO A 270 -20.44 6.88 -13.70
CA PRO A 270 -21.30 7.74 -12.92
C PRO A 270 -22.21 6.95 -11.98
N TRP A 271 -22.17 7.30 -10.71
CA TRP A 271 -22.85 6.62 -9.61
C TRP A 271 -23.64 7.60 -8.76
N PHE A 272 -24.80 7.20 -8.33
CA PHE A 272 -25.62 7.89 -7.35
C PHE A 272 -26.05 6.90 -6.27
N ASP A 273 -26.23 7.41 -5.07
CA ASP A 273 -26.64 6.65 -3.92
C ASP A 273 -27.43 7.61 -3.03
N ASN A 274 -28.67 7.89 -3.41
CA ASN A 274 -29.42 9.01 -2.86
C ASN A 274 -30.96 8.75 -2.77
N GLY A 275 -31.38 7.51 -2.91
CA GLY A 275 -32.79 7.11 -2.84
C GLY A 275 -33.62 7.44 -4.10
N LEU A 276 -33.08 8.22 -5.06
CA LEU A 276 -33.66 8.36 -6.40
C LEU A 276 -33.02 7.41 -7.39
N VAL A 277 -31.75 7.23 -7.27
CA VAL A 277 -30.90 6.29 -8.01
C VAL A 277 -29.92 5.70 -7.02
N ASP A 278 -29.94 4.39 -6.89
CA ASP A 278 -29.03 3.64 -6.03
C ASP A 278 -28.21 2.72 -6.95
N GLY A 279 -27.03 3.21 -7.35
CA GLY A 279 -26.18 2.50 -8.27
C GLY A 279 -25.67 3.33 -9.45
N PHE A 280 -25.29 2.64 -10.52
CA PHE A 280 -24.87 3.30 -11.75
C PHE A 280 -26.02 4.09 -12.39
N VAL A 281 -25.68 5.23 -13.00
CA VAL A 281 -26.66 6.03 -13.72
C VAL A 281 -27.43 5.15 -14.71
N PRO A 282 -28.79 5.16 -14.67
CA PRO A 282 -29.62 4.38 -15.59
C PRO A 282 -29.27 4.65 -17.06
N GLY A 283 -29.06 3.57 -17.81
CA GLY A 283 -28.62 3.62 -19.21
C GLY A 283 -27.11 3.55 -19.42
N ALA A 284 -26.30 3.82 -18.42
CA ALA A 284 -24.84 3.66 -18.53
C ALA A 284 -24.44 2.17 -18.58
N LYS A 285 -23.58 1.82 -19.53
CA LYS A 285 -23.01 0.47 -19.60
C LYS A 285 -21.81 0.38 -18.63
N ARG A 286 -21.65 -0.75 -17.95
CA ARG A 286 -20.49 -0.98 -17.06
C ARG A 286 -19.14 -0.99 -17.77
N SER A 287 -19.12 -1.24 -19.07
CA SER A 287 -17.91 -1.21 -19.90
C SER A 287 -17.53 0.19 -20.39
N SER A 288 -18.48 1.15 -20.40
CA SER A 288 -18.28 2.46 -21.01
C SER A 288 -17.26 3.31 -20.25
N TYR A 289 -16.49 4.08 -20.99
CA TYR A 289 -15.59 5.10 -20.49
C TYR A 289 -16.27 6.47 -20.51
N PHE A 290 -16.22 7.18 -19.39
CA PHE A 290 -16.84 8.52 -19.26
C PHE A 290 -15.79 9.65 -19.18
N GLY A 291 -14.53 9.33 -19.36
CA GLY A 291 -13.43 10.29 -19.52
C GLY A 291 -13.27 10.76 -20.97
N ILE A 292 -12.06 11.17 -21.34
CA ILE A 292 -11.68 11.60 -22.69
C ILE A 292 -10.57 10.68 -23.20
N ALA A 293 -10.95 9.63 -23.92
CA ALA A 293 -10.09 8.49 -24.28
C ALA A 293 -8.83 8.87 -25.06
N ASN A 294 -8.91 9.90 -25.91
CA ASN A 294 -7.76 10.36 -26.71
C ASN A 294 -6.88 11.41 -25.98
N LEU A 295 -7.20 11.77 -24.74
CA LEU A 295 -6.40 12.70 -23.93
C LEU A 295 -5.98 12.11 -22.59
N ASP A 296 -6.85 11.31 -21.97
CA ASP A 296 -6.61 10.80 -20.62
C ASP A 296 -5.47 9.79 -20.61
N ARG A 297 -4.51 10.03 -19.73
CA ARG A 297 -3.33 9.17 -19.53
C ARG A 297 -2.83 9.30 -18.10
N GLN A 298 -2.15 8.27 -17.63
CA GLN A 298 -1.47 8.24 -16.35
C GLN A 298 -0.13 7.54 -16.54
N ASP A 299 0.90 8.34 -16.78
CA ASP A 299 2.26 7.87 -17.00
C ASP A 299 3.05 8.04 -15.70
N SER A 300 3.78 7.01 -15.29
CA SER A 300 4.67 7.09 -14.14
C SER A 300 6.01 6.42 -14.42
N THR A 301 7.07 6.99 -13.84
CA THR A 301 8.40 6.41 -13.87
C THR A 301 8.96 6.37 -12.45
N VAL A 302 9.49 5.23 -12.07
CA VAL A 302 10.14 4.99 -10.77
C VAL A 302 11.59 4.60 -11.03
N ASP A 303 12.51 5.38 -10.45
CA ASP A 303 13.94 5.08 -10.38
C ASP A 303 14.33 4.96 -8.92
N ARG A 304 14.92 3.83 -8.53
CA ARG A 304 15.33 3.58 -7.15
C ARG A 304 16.70 2.91 -7.11
N PHE A 305 17.61 3.50 -6.39
CA PHE A 305 18.88 2.91 -6.06
C PHE A 305 18.95 2.61 -4.56
N THR A 306 19.36 1.40 -4.20
CA THR A 306 19.52 0.97 -2.81
C THR A 306 20.87 0.31 -2.63
N ALA A 307 21.63 0.78 -1.64
CA ALA A 307 22.84 0.14 -1.15
C ALA A 307 22.58 -0.39 0.26
N THR A 308 22.81 -1.69 0.46
CA THR A 308 22.66 -2.34 1.77
C THR A 308 23.98 -2.99 2.15
N PHE A 309 24.61 -2.47 3.19
CA PHE A 309 25.79 -3.05 3.81
C PHE A 309 25.38 -3.86 5.04
N ARG A 310 25.94 -5.06 5.20
CA ARG A 310 25.78 -5.92 6.39
C ARG A 310 27.15 -6.40 6.82
N HIS A 311 27.37 -6.40 8.13
CA HIS A 311 28.60 -6.91 8.72
C HIS A 311 28.29 -7.62 10.05
N GLN A 312 28.71 -8.89 10.15
CA GLN A 312 28.71 -9.63 11.40
C GLN A 312 29.99 -9.28 12.14
N ILE A 313 29.90 -8.56 13.25
CA ILE A 313 31.04 -8.09 14.05
C ILE A 313 31.60 -9.28 14.82
N ASP A 314 30.73 -10.04 15.46
CA ASP A 314 31.06 -11.28 16.18
C ASP A 314 29.81 -12.21 16.16
N GLU A 315 29.83 -13.29 16.95
CA GLU A 315 28.75 -14.27 17.01
C GLU A 315 27.41 -13.67 17.53
N HIS A 316 27.51 -12.55 18.25
CA HIS A 316 26.36 -11.91 18.93
C HIS A 316 25.95 -10.61 18.30
N MET A 317 26.83 -9.95 17.56
CA MET A 317 26.61 -8.57 17.12
C MET A 317 26.72 -8.41 15.62
N SER A 318 25.75 -7.75 15.02
CA SER A 318 25.74 -7.41 13.58
C SER A 318 25.27 -5.98 13.34
N VAL A 319 25.79 -5.39 12.28
CA VAL A 319 25.38 -4.07 11.82
C VAL A 319 24.83 -4.15 10.40
N ARG A 320 23.78 -3.40 10.16
CA ARG A 320 23.20 -3.19 8.82
C ARG A 320 23.09 -1.69 8.55
N ASN A 321 23.49 -1.26 7.37
CA ASN A 321 23.21 0.09 6.87
C ASN A 321 22.50 -0.01 5.53
N LEU A 322 21.42 0.74 5.37
CA LEU A 322 20.70 0.88 4.12
C LEU A 322 20.68 2.34 3.71
N THR A 323 21.16 2.63 2.52
CA THR A 323 21.04 3.95 1.87
C THR A 323 20.18 3.80 0.63
N ARG A 324 19.18 4.67 0.49
CA ARG A 324 18.26 4.67 -0.65
C ARG A 324 18.10 6.05 -1.25
N TRP A 325 18.26 6.14 -2.55
CA TRP A 325 17.77 7.24 -3.35
C TRP A 325 16.60 6.74 -4.21
N GLN A 326 15.56 7.55 -4.32
CA GLN A 326 14.41 7.26 -5.16
C GLN A 326 13.90 8.52 -5.83
N GLN A 327 13.48 8.39 -7.08
CA GLN A 327 12.71 9.38 -7.80
C GLN A 327 11.48 8.74 -8.39
N VAL A 328 10.33 9.37 -8.18
CA VAL A 328 9.07 9.03 -8.83
C VAL A 328 8.59 10.25 -9.59
N THR A 329 8.39 10.09 -10.90
CA THR A 329 7.73 11.10 -11.73
C THR A 329 6.38 10.58 -12.18
N GLN A 330 5.39 11.44 -12.21
CA GLN A 330 4.08 11.10 -12.71
C GLN A 330 3.52 12.26 -13.51
N ASN A 331 3.13 11.97 -14.76
CA ASN A 331 2.40 12.88 -15.61
C ASN A 331 1.03 12.28 -15.90
N SER A 332 -0.03 12.99 -15.55
CA SER A 332 -1.38 12.53 -15.79
C SER A 332 -2.25 13.61 -16.39
N VAL A 333 -3.15 13.16 -17.27
CA VAL A 333 -4.28 13.91 -17.79
C VAL A 333 -5.52 13.12 -17.48
N THR A 334 -6.45 13.73 -16.77
CA THR A 334 -7.60 12.99 -16.24
C THR A 334 -8.89 13.76 -16.39
N SER A 335 -9.99 13.02 -16.59
CA SER A 335 -11.33 13.57 -16.83
C SER A 335 -12.35 12.82 -15.99
N ALA A 336 -12.69 13.35 -14.82
CA ALA A 336 -13.65 12.73 -13.93
C ALA A 336 -15.05 12.63 -14.57
N PRO A 337 -15.81 11.53 -14.36
CA PRO A 337 -17.14 11.33 -14.92
C PRO A 337 -18.21 12.12 -14.17
N GLN A 338 -18.05 13.44 -14.14
CA GLN A 338 -18.95 14.38 -13.46
C GLN A 338 -19.78 15.18 -14.45
N GLY A 339 -20.97 15.58 -14.05
CA GLY A 339 -21.84 16.40 -14.88
C GLY A 339 -23.28 16.47 -14.38
N ILE A 340 -24.12 17.14 -15.16
CA ILE A 340 -25.56 17.18 -14.96
C ILE A 340 -26.17 16.09 -15.86
N PHE A 341 -26.77 15.08 -15.26
CA PHE A 341 -27.35 13.96 -15.97
C PHE A 341 -28.86 14.16 -16.14
N CYS A 342 -29.40 13.89 -17.33
CA CYS A 342 -30.83 13.89 -17.63
C CYS A 342 -31.25 12.46 -17.99
N LEU A 343 -32.00 11.80 -17.10
CA LEU A 343 -32.38 10.40 -17.27
C LEU A 343 -33.39 10.24 -18.42
N ALA A 344 -33.14 9.24 -19.27
CA ALA A 344 -34.02 8.97 -20.41
C ALA A 344 -35.45 8.60 -20.01
N ALA A 345 -35.61 7.84 -18.93
CA ALA A 345 -36.91 7.32 -18.51
C ALA A 345 -37.81 8.38 -17.85
N THR A 346 -37.25 9.38 -17.19
CA THR A 346 -38.01 10.34 -16.38
C THR A 346 -37.93 11.76 -16.91
N ASN A 347 -36.99 12.05 -17.81
CA ASN A 347 -36.64 13.41 -18.24
C ASN A 347 -36.34 14.33 -17.04
N ARG A 348 -35.69 13.76 -16.01
CA ARG A 348 -35.27 14.44 -14.76
C ARG A 348 -33.85 14.09 -14.40
N GLN A 349 -33.26 14.92 -13.55
CA GLN A 349 -31.94 14.65 -13.00
C GLN A 349 -32.01 13.55 -11.91
N PRO A 350 -30.93 12.78 -11.68
CA PRO A 350 -30.83 11.83 -10.57
C PRO A 350 -30.60 12.51 -9.21
N VAL A 351 -30.79 13.81 -9.10
CA VAL A 351 -30.61 14.60 -7.88
C VAL A 351 -31.86 15.46 -7.64
N THR A 352 -32.19 15.70 -6.37
CA THR A 352 -33.33 16.54 -6.00
C THR A 352 -32.99 18.02 -6.08
N ALA A 353 -33.97 18.86 -6.39
CA ALA A 353 -33.82 20.32 -6.34
C ALA A 353 -33.72 20.84 -4.90
N THR A 354 -34.39 20.19 -3.96
CA THR A 354 -34.43 20.52 -2.53
C THR A 354 -34.26 19.27 -1.69
N PRO A 355 -33.68 19.37 -0.49
CA PRO A 355 -33.60 18.24 0.44
C PRO A 355 -34.96 17.63 0.74
N GLY A 356 -35.02 16.30 0.77
CA GLY A 356 -36.26 15.55 1.08
C GLY A 356 -37.27 15.45 -0.05
N ALA A 357 -37.00 16.00 -1.24
CA ALA A 357 -37.85 15.79 -2.39
C ALA A 357 -37.72 14.35 -2.91
N THR A 358 -38.86 13.75 -3.29
CA THR A 358 -38.94 12.37 -3.82
C THR A 358 -38.84 12.32 -5.36
N ILE A 359 -38.72 13.47 -5.99
CA ILE A 359 -38.67 13.59 -7.45
C ILE A 359 -37.39 14.36 -7.83
N GLY A 360 -36.68 13.85 -8.83
CA GLY A 360 -35.49 14.49 -9.36
C GLY A 360 -35.74 15.91 -9.90
N ALA A 361 -34.74 16.77 -9.87
CA ALA A 361 -34.80 18.10 -10.43
C ALA A 361 -35.14 18.06 -11.94
N ALA A 362 -35.74 19.15 -12.47
CA ALA A 362 -35.95 19.26 -13.91
C ALA A 362 -34.61 19.27 -14.66
N CYS A 363 -34.57 18.67 -15.83
CA CYS A 363 -33.41 18.81 -16.71
C CYS A 363 -33.27 20.26 -17.20
N PRO A 364 -32.05 20.79 -17.41
CA PRO A 364 -31.85 22.05 -18.12
C PRO A 364 -32.50 22.01 -19.49
N ALA A 365 -33.06 23.14 -19.93
CA ALA A 365 -33.78 23.22 -21.19
C ALA A 365 -32.97 22.83 -22.43
N ASN A 366 -31.66 23.00 -22.37
CA ASN A 366 -30.69 22.64 -23.42
C ASN A 366 -30.13 21.23 -23.31
N LEU A 367 -30.60 20.42 -22.37
CA LEU A 367 -30.10 19.06 -22.15
C LEU A 367 -31.20 18.03 -22.37
N SER A 368 -31.10 17.28 -23.45
CA SER A 368 -32.06 16.25 -23.82
C SER A 368 -32.03 15.05 -22.87
N ALA A 369 -33.17 14.36 -22.73
CA ALA A 369 -33.27 13.10 -22.00
C ALA A 369 -32.31 12.04 -22.57
N GLY A 370 -31.64 11.30 -21.70
CA GLY A 370 -30.60 10.32 -22.07
C GLY A 370 -29.19 10.91 -22.29
N PHE A 371 -29.03 12.21 -22.05
CA PHE A 371 -27.75 12.90 -22.18
C PHE A 371 -27.27 13.45 -20.83
N TYR A 372 -25.97 13.70 -20.72
CA TYR A 372 -25.41 14.47 -19.63
C TYR A 372 -24.55 15.61 -20.17
N GLN A 373 -24.54 16.72 -19.44
CA GLN A 373 -23.67 17.85 -19.66
C GLN A 373 -22.42 17.63 -18.81
N PRO A 374 -21.23 17.34 -19.38
CA PRO A 374 -20.00 17.21 -18.62
C PRO A 374 -19.66 18.47 -17.84
N SER A 375 -19.26 18.31 -16.60
CA SER A 375 -18.77 19.38 -15.73
C SER A 375 -17.64 18.89 -14.84
N GLY A 376 -17.09 19.80 -14.01
CA GLY A 376 -15.98 19.47 -13.12
C GLY A 376 -14.63 19.37 -13.83
N PRO A 377 -13.60 18.86 -13.14
CA PRO A 377 -12.26 18.80 -13.70
C PRO A 377 -12.18 17.77 -14.82
N ARG A 378 -11.95 18.24 -16.04
CA ARG A 378 -11.69 17.44 -17.23
C ARG A 378 -10.46 17.93 -17.94
N GLY A 379 -9.69 17.01 -18.52
CA GLY A 379 -8.36 17.33 -19.04
C GLY A 379 -7.45 17.93 -17.95
N LEU A 380 -7.64 17.48 -16.71
CA LEU A 380 -6.85 17.94 -15.57
C LEU A 380 -5.45 17.35 -15.68
N VAL A 381 -4.48 18.24 -15.85
CA VAL A 381 -3.07 17.88 -15.90
C VAL A 381 -2.47 17.93 -14.51
N ARG A 382 -1.67 16.93 -14.19
CA ARG A 382 -0.74 16.95 -13.06
C ARG A 382 0.61 16.44 -13.50
N ASP A 383 1.60 17.31 -13.40
CA ASP A 383 3.01 16.98 -13.57
C ASP A 383 3.68 17.06 -12.20
N GLN A 384 4.07 15.89 -11.69
CA GLN A 384 4.60 15.78 -10.33
C GLN A 384 5.89 14.97 -10.28
N GLN A 385 6.75 15.35 -9.36
CA GLN A 385 7.98 14.66 -9.05
C GLN A 385 8.16 14.55 -7.55
N ASN A 386 8.48 13.36 -7.10
CA ASN A 386 8.91 13.07 -5.73
C ASN A 386 10.35 12.56 -5.76
N GLN A 387 11.21 13.09 -4.90
CA GLN A 387 12.60 12.64 -4.73
C GLN A 387 12.84 12.38 -3.25
N MET A 388 13.49 11.27 -2.94
CA MET A 388 13.82 10.86 -1.57
C MET A 388 15.27 10.41 -1.49
N LEU A 389 15.96 10.84 -0.44
CA LEU A 389 17.24 10.28 0.02
C LEU A 389 17.07 9.86 1.48
N MET A 390 17.34 8.62 1.78
CA MET A 390 17.18 8.03 3.11
C MET A 390 18.36 7.16 3.49
N ASN A 391 18.76 7.22 4.76
CA ASN A 391 19.73 6.28 5.36
C ASN A 391 19.14 5.70 6.64
N GLN A 392 19.38 4.42 6.86
CA GLN A 392 19.02 3.69 8.07
C GLN A 392 20.18 2.82 8.51
N ILE A 393 20.53 2.90 9.78
CA ILE A 393 21.52 2.03 10.41
C ILE A 393 20.87 1.27 11.55
N ASP A 394 21.14 -0.03 11.62
CA ASP A 394 20.65 -0.96 12.65
C ASP A 394 21.84 -1.71 13.25
N LEU A 395 21.89 -1.78 14.56
CA LEU A 395 22.80 -2.60 15.33
C LEU A 395 21.98 -3.66 16.05
N ARG A 396 22.21 -4.93 15.74
CA ARG A 396 21.55 -6.08 16.37
C ARG A 396 22.50 -6.79 17.29
N HIS A 397 22.03 -7.08 18.49
CA HIS A 397 22.73 -7.90 19.48
C HIS A 397 21.85 -9.07 19.88
N GLU A 398 22.41 -10.25 19.91
CA GLU A 398 21.76 -11.49 20.33
C GLU A 398 22.62 -12.19 21.39
N ALA A 399 22.04 -12.47 22.56
CA ALA A 399 22.78 -13.07 23.68
C ALA A 399 21.91 -14.02 24.50
N GLY A 400 22.52 -14.94 25.17
CA GLY A 400 21.87 -15.93 26.03
C GLY A 400 21.58 -17.24 25.33
N ASP A 401 20.92 -18.16 26.04
CA ASP A 401 20.65 -19.52 25.58
C ASP A 401 19.21 -19.67 25.07
N LYS A 402 19.06 -20.21 23.88
CA LYS A 402 17.73 -20.55 23.33
C LYS A 402 17.06 -21.61 24.20
N GLY A 403 15.89 -21.26 24.74
CA GLY A 403 15.16 -22.09 25.71
C GLY A 403 15.40 -21.74 27.18
N GLY A 404 16.39 -20.88 27.46
CA GLY A 404 16.65 -20.21 28.75
C GLY A 404 16.40 -18.71 28.66
N LEU A 405 17.26 -17.95 29.35
CA LEU A 405 17.26 -16.49 29.19
C LEU A 405 17.96 -16.12 27.88
N HIS A 406 17.20 -15.56 26.95
CA HIS A 406 17.70 -15.19 25.62
C HIS A 406 17.19 -13.80 25.26
N ASN A 407 18.05 -12.96 24.73
CA ASN A 407 17.73 -11.59 24.37
C ASN A 407 18.13 -11.28 22.92
N VAL A 408 17.25 -10.60 22.20
CA VAL A 408 17.50 -10.04 20.87
C VAL A 408 17.15 -8.58 20.90
N LEU A 409 18.18 -7.74 20.85
CA LEU A 409 18.06 -6.29 20.85
C LEU A 409 18.45 -5.72 19.48
N ASN A 410 17.63 -4.83 18.92
CA ASN A 410 17.96 -4.03 17.74
C ASN A 410 17.85 -2.54 18.08
N ILE A 411 18.94 -1.80 17.96
CA ILE A 411 18.96 -0.35 18.12
C ILE A 411 19.28 0.26 16.77
N GLY A 412 18.52 1.29 16.38
CA GLY A 412 18.73 1.90 15.09
C GLY A 412 18.45 3.38 15.04
N MET A 413 18.92 3.96 13.96
CA MET A 413 18.66 5.35 13.59
C MET A 413 18.32 5.42 12.12
N SER A 414 17.40 6.30 11.76
CA SER A 414 17.09 6.60 10.37
C SER A 414 16.96 8.10 10.15
N GLY A 415 17.40 8.57 8.99
CA GLY A 415 17.26 9.97 8.60
C GLY A 415 17.01 10.08 7.11
N GLY A 416 16.17 11.04 6.71
CA GLY A 416 15.84 11.24 5.31
C GLY A 416 15.36 12.64 4.97
N ILE A 417 15.49 12.95 3.70
CA ILE A 417 14.97 14.17 3.08
C ILE A 417 14.13 13.75 1.89
N GLU A 418 12.95 14.33 1.79
CA GLU A 418 12.03 14.09 0.71
C GLU A 418 11.56 15.41 0.12
N ASN A 419 11.63 15.53 -1.20
CA ASN A 419 11.22 16.71 -1.96
C ASN A 419 10.08 16.35 -2.91
N TYR A 420 9.09 17.20 -2.96
CA TYR A 420 7.97 17.06 -3.86
C TYR A 420 7.70 18.37 -4.60
N ARG A 421 7.42 18.25 -5.89
CA ARG A 421 6.90 19.37 -6.68
C ARG A 421 5.73 18.91 -7.55
N ILE A 422 4.78 19.80 -7.75
CA ILE A 422 3.67 19.60 -8.67
C ILE A 422 3.35 20.87 -9.43
N THR A 423 3.03 20.71 -10.71
CA THR A 423 2.33 21.70 -11.53
C THR A 423 1.00 21.11 -11.93
N GLN A 424 -0.08 21.82 -11.63
CA GLN A 424 -1.44 21.45 -12.01
C GLN A 424 -1.99 22.41 -13.05
N GLY A 425 -2.85 21.91 -13.93
CA GLY A 425 -3.47 22.74 -14.94
C GLY A 425 -4.64 22.07 -15.66
N SER A 426 -5.16 22.71 -16.65
CA SER A 426 -6.19 22.17 -17.52
C SER A 426 -5.75 22.27 -18.98
N LEU A 427 -6.00 21.19 -19.74
CA LEU A 427 -5.80 21.16 -21.19
C LEU A 427 -6.99 21.70 -21.96
N LEU A 428 -8.20 21.62 -21.44
CA LEU A 428 -9.43 22.03 -22.12
C LEU A 428 -9.64 23.53 -21.98
N ARG A 429 -8.82 24.28 -22.68
CA ARG A 429 -8.82 25.75 -22.70
C ARG A 429 -8.80 26.27 -24.13
N ASN A 430 -9.53 27.36 -24.36
CA ASN A 430 -9.44 28.14 -25.59
C ASN A 430 -8.08 28.86 -25.67
N ALA A 431 -7.76 29.42 -26.81
CA ALA A 431 -6.52 30.17 -27.04
C ALA A 431 -6.36 31.38 -26.09
N ASP A 432 -7.46 31.97 -25.63
CA ASP A 432 -7.53 33.07 -24.65
C ASP A 432 -7.43 32.59 -23.19
N GLY A 433 -7.32 31.27 -22.97
CA GLY A 433 -7.24 30.66 -21.62
C GLY A 433 -8.61 30.42 -20.96
N SER A 434 -9.71 30.80 -21.59
CA SER A 434 -11.06 30.52 -21.09
C SER A 434 -11.39 29.02 -21.13
N ALA A 435 -12.32 28.58 -20.28
CA ALA A 435 -12.73 27.17 -20.24
C ALA A 435 -13.51 26.80 -21.51
N VAL A 436 -13.23 25.62 -22.04
CA VAL A 436 -14.01 25.05 -23.14
C VAL A 436 -15.32 24.51 -22.59
N THR A 437 -16.45 24.82 -23.26
CA THR A 437 -17.73 24.20 -23.00
C THR A 437 -17.81 22.88 -23.79
N LEU A 438 -17.93 21.75 -23.10
CA LEU A 438 -18.08 20.46 -23.73
C LEU A 438 -19.52 20.27 -24.22
N PRO A 439 -19.75 19.58 -25.36
CA PRO A 439 -21.10 19.26 -25.77
C PRO A 439 -21.76 18.23 -24.84
N PRO A 440 -23.11 18.17 -24.82
CA PRO A 440 -23.81 17.07 -24.14
C PRO A 440 -23.40 15.72 -24.73
N ILE A 441 -23.27 14.72 -23.85
CA ILE A 441 -22.82 13.37 -24.20
C ILE A 441 -23.95 12.37 -23.90
N ASN A 442 -24.19 11.42 -24.81
CA ASN A 442 -25.18 10.36 -24.62
C ASN A 442 -24.72 9.40 -23.48
N ILE A 443 -25.60 9.12 -22.54
CA ILE A 443 -25.30 8.27 -21.36
C ILE A 443 -25.09 6.80 -21.78
N ALA A 444 -25.89 6.28 -22.72
CA ALA A 444 -25.83 4.88 -23.12
C ALA A 444 -24.69 4.55 -24.08
N ASN A 445 -24.20 5.56 -24.79
CA ASN A 445 -23.10 5.43 -25.74
C ASN A 445 -22.24 6.70 -25.72
N PRO A 446 -21.42 6.91 -24.68
CA PRO A 446 -20.63 8.12 -24.51
C PRO A 446 -19.59 8.26 -25.63
N ASN A 447 -19.63 9.40 -26.34
CA ASN A 447 -18.51 9.78 -27.20
C ASN A 447 -17.38 10.33 -26.34
N THR A 448 -16.28 9.62 -26.31
CA THR A 448 -15.12 9.90 -25.45
C THR A 448 -13.97 10.57 -26.20
N ASN A 449 -14.10 10.82 -27.50
CA ASN A 449 -13.10 11.52 -28.29
C ASN A 449 -13.34 13.03 -28.29
N TYR A 450 -12.31 13.76 -27.98
CA TYR A 450 -12.32 15.22 -27.98
C TYR A 450 -11.55 15.77 -29.18
N ALA A 451 -12.17 16.67 -29.93
CA ALA A 451 -11.61 17.32 -31.12
C ALA A 451 -11.55 18.86 -31.00
N GLY A 452 -11.82 19.40 -29.82
CA GLY A 452 -11.80 20.88 -29.59
C GLY A 452 -10.40 21.42 -29.29
N PRO A 453 -10.31 22.71 -28.89
CA PRO A 453 -9.04 23.36 -28.55
C PRO A 453 -8.33 22.68 -27.39
N ILE A 454 -6.99 22.57 -27.47
CA ILE A 454 -6.11 22.06 -26.43
C ILE A 454 -5.05 23.14 -26.14
N ASN A 455 -5.18 23.78 -24.98
CA ASN A 455 -4.21 24.74 -24.49
C ASN A 455 -3.96 24.50 -23.01
N PHE A 456 -2.70 24.21 -22.65
CA PHE A 456 -2.35 24.02 -21.25
C PHE A 456 -2.35 25.35 -20.51
N VAL A 457 -3.21 25.49 -19.51
CA VAL A 457 -3.21 26.60 -18.58
C VAL A 457 -2.95 26.10 -17.18
N ALA A 458 -1.83 26.51 -16.59
CA ALA A 458 -1.49 26.15 -15.22
C ALA A 458 -2.47 26.82 -14.25
N THR A 459 -2.98 26.05 -13.30
CA THR A 459 -3.93 26.49 -12.26
C THR A 459 -3.34 26.41 -10.85
N GLY A 460 -2.21 25.75 -10.68
CA GLY A 460 -1.55 25.62 -9.39
C GLY A 460 -0.13 25.08 -9.52
N GLN A 461 0.73 25.53 -8.63
CA GLN A 461 2.07 24.98 -8.44
C GLN A 461 2.37 24.93 -6.96
N SER A 462 3.04 23.85 -6.52
CA SER A 462 3.56 23.79 -5.17
C SER A 462 4.88 23.03 -5.09
N ARG A 463 5.63 23.32 -4.05
CA ARG A 463 6.83 22.60 -3.64
C ARG A 463 6.76 22.32 -2.16
N SER A 464 7.27 21.18 -1.77
CA SER A 464 7.40 20.81 -0.36
C SER A 464 8.65 20.00 -0.11
N GLU A 465 9.15 20.09 1.10
CA GLU A 465 10.28 19.34 1.60
C GLU A 465 9.90 18.75 2.97
N THR A 466 10.21 17.50 3.19
CA THR A 466 10.10 16.86 4.51
C THR A 466 11.47 16.35 4.93
N ARG A 467 11.84 16.62 6.18
CA ARG A 467 13.02 16.09 6.85
C ARG A 467 12.57 15.23 8.02
N ASN A 468 13.12 14.05 8.10
CA ASN A 468 12.81 13.09 9.14
C ASN A 468 14.10 12.60 9.79
N LEU A 469 14.11 12.53 11.11
CA LEU A 469 15.16 11.90 11.89
C LEU A 469 14.51 11.06 12.99
N ALA A 470 14.89 9.80 13.11
CA ALA A 470 14.35 8.93 14.15
C ALA A 470 15.45 8.07 14.77
N VAL A 471 15.29 7.80 16.06
CA VAL A 471 16.02 6.78 16.81
C VAL A 471 15.02 5.79 17.38
N TYR A 472 15.39 4.51 17.41
CA TYR A 472 14.50 3.46 17.87
C TYR A 472 15.27 2.29 18.47
N ALA A 473 14.57 1.56 19.32
CA ALA A 473 15.06 0.30 19.88
C ALA A 473 13.91 -0.71 19.88
N PHE A 474 14.22 -1.95 19.53
CA PHE A 474 13.32 -3.11 19.62
C PHE A 474 14.02 -4.19 20.41
N ASP A 475 13.28 -4.81 21.29
CA ASP A 475 13.81 -5.84 22.16
C ASP A 475 12.84 -7.01 22.28
N THR A 476 13.39 -8.22 22.26
CA THR A 476 12.69 -9.45 22.62
C THR A 476 13.50 -10.15 23.68
N LEU A 477 12.94 -10.32 24.85
CA LEU A 477 13.53 -10.98 25.99
C LEU A 477 12.75 -12.26 26.30
N ALA A 478 13.29 -13.42 25.91
CA ALA A 478 12.80 -14.70 26.35
C ALA A 478 13.33 -14.95 27.78
N LEU A 479 12.42 -15.00 28.74
CA LEU A 479 12.74 -15.27 30.16
C LEU A 479 13.05 -16.75 30.37
N ASN A 480 12.39 -17.60 29.64
CA ASN A 480 12.54 -19.04 29.57
C ASN A 480 11.76 -19.58 28.36
N ARG A 481 11.73 -20.90 28.20
CA ARG A 481 10.99 -21.56 27.09
C ARG A 481 9.50 -21.27 27.01
N PHE A 482 8.90 -20.67 28.05
CA PHE A 482 7.46 -20.43 28.13
C PHE A 482 7.08 -18.96 27.96
N PHE A 483 7.94 -18.03 28.35
CA PHE A 483 7.58 -16.63 28.42
C PHE A 483 8.59 -15.75 27.70
N GLU A 484 8.06 -14.89 26.82
CA GLU A 484 8.79 -13.83 26.14
C GLU A 484 8.11 -12.47 26.34
N LEU A 485 8.93 -11.45 26.49
CA LEU A 485 8.53 -10.04 26.47
C LEU A 485 9.06 -9.39 25.21
N ASN A 486 8.21 -8.64 24.53
CA ASN A 486 8.57 -7.91 23.33
C ASN A 486 8.28 -6.43 23.52
N GLY A 487 9.20 -5.56 23.14
CA GLY A 487 9.06 -4.12 23.29
C GLY A 487 9.66 -3.35 22.11
N GLY A 488 9.22 -2.13 21.93
CA GLY A 488 9.78 -1.20 20.96
C GLY A 488 9.50 0.23 21.35
N LEU A 489 10.50 1.08 21.14
CA LEU A 489 10.45 2.52 21.38
C LEU A 489 10.95 3.22 20.12
N ARG A 490 10.31 4.36 19.78
CA ARG A 490 10.75 5.23 18.70
C ARG A 490 10.52 6.68 19.07
N TRP A 491 11.55 7.47 18.99
CA TRP A 491 11.47 8.92 18.96
C TRP A 491 11.73 9.40 17.53
N GLU A 492 10.93 10.34 17.06
CA GLU A 492 11.00 10.85 15.70
C GLU A 492 10.84 12.36 15.70
N TYR A 493 11.71 13.05 14.99
CA TYR A 493 11.57 14.45 14.62
C TYR A 493 11.20 14.54 13.15
N GLN A 494 10.11 15.27 12.87
CA GLN A 494 9.65 15.53 11.52
C GLN A 494 9.49 17.03 11.33
N GLU A 495 10.08 17.54 10.25
CA GLU A 495 9.85 18.88 9.77
C GLU A 495 9.31 18.80 8.35
N ALA A 496 8.19 19.46 8.07
CA ALA A 496 7.60 19.59 6.74
C ALA A 496 7.46 21.07 6.39
N ASN A 497 7.90 21.44 5.20
CA ASN A 497 7.83 22.78 4.65
C ASN A 497 7.09 22.73 3.31
N PHE A 498 5.93 23.34 3.25
CA PHE A 498 5.09 23.41 2.05
C PHE A 498 5.00 24.85 1.55
N ARG A 499 5.10 25.04 0.23
CA ARG A 499 4.92 26.32 -0.44
C ARG A 499 4.04 26.17 -1.66
N ALA A 500 2.93 26.92 -1.70
CA ALA A 500 2.26 27.22 -2.95
C ALA A 500 3.08 28.29 -3.70
N LEU A 501 3.26 28.12 -5.00
CA LEU A 501 4.04 29.04 -5.82
C LEU A 501 3.07 29.92 -6.64
N PRO A 502 3.36 31.24 -6.79
CA PRO A 502 2.53 32.10 -7.62
C PRO A 502 2.63 31.68 -9.10
N LEU A 503 1.50 31.74 -9.78
CA LEU A 503 1.43 31.57 -11.23
C LEU A 503 1.60 32.97 -11.89
N ALA A 504 2.50 33.07 -12.86
CA ALA A 504 2.84 34.36 -13.49
C ALA A 504 1.65 35.09 -14.13
N ALA A 505 0.61 34.39 -14.58
CA ALA A 505 -0.57 34.96 -15.24
C ALA A 505 -1.75 35.27 -14.28
N ALA A 506 -1.81 34.64 -13.10
CA ALA A 506 -2.97 34.75 -12.22
C ALA A 506 -2.76 35.69 -11.03
N ASN A 507 -1.55 36.15 -10.77
CA ASN A 507 -1.14 36.73 -9.47
C ASN A 507 -0.42 38.08 -9.55
N ALA A 508 -0.70 38.87 -10.56
CA ALA A 508 -0.29 40.28 -10.51
C ALA A 508 -1.00 40.96 -9.32
N GLY A 509 -0.38 40.90 -8.13
CA GLY A 509 -0.89 41.48 -6.90
C GLY A 509 -1.15 40.54 -5.74
N GLN A 510 -1.04 39.18 -5.91
CA GLN A 510 -1.08 38.29 -4.77
C GLN A 510 0.30 38.19 -4.10
N LEU A 511 0.32 38.40 -2.80
CA LEU A 511 1.49 38.14 -1.96
C LEU A 511 1.92 36.69 -2.14
N ALA A 512 3.24 36.46 -2.28
CA ALA A 512 3.79 35.10 -2.25
C ALA A 512 3.28 34.40 -0.99
N TYR A 513 2.67 33.26 -1.16
CA TYR A 513 2.15 32.50 -0.02
C TYR A 513 3.29 32.17 0.94
N GLN A 514 3.08 32.50 2.22
CA GLN A 514 4.04 32.20 3.26
C GLN A 514 4.26 30.70 3.35
N PRO A 515 5.49 30.22 3.61
CA PRO A 515 5.74 28.83 3.81
C PRO A 515 4.92 28.29 4.99
N GLN A 516 4.28 27.15 4.79
CA GLN A 516 3.62 26.42 5.87
C GLN A 516 4.63 25.43 6.44
N VAL A 517 5.01 25.61 7.70
CA VAL A 517 6.02 24.77 8.36
C VAL A 517 5.37 24.04 9.52
N SER A 518 5.50 22.72 9.50
CA SER A 518 5.17 21.84 10.62
C SER A 518 6.45 21.27 11.21
N ARG A 519 6.57 21.30 12.54
CA ARG A 519 7.70 20.73 13.29
C ARG A 519 7.17 19.95 14.44
N GLU A 520 7.39 18.64 14.42
CA GLU A 520 6.81 17.75 15.41
C GLU A 520 7.83 16.78 15.96
N LYS A 521 7.68 16.48 17.26
CA LYS A 521 8.42 15.47 17.98
C LYS A 521 7.43 14.38 18.39
N LEU A 522 7.64 13.19 17.86
CA LEU A 522 6.70 12.10 17.99
C LEU A 522 7.35 10.99 18.82
N PHE A 523 6.63 10.48 19.81
CA PHE A 523 7.06 9.33 20.58
C PHE A 523 6.05 8.22 20.43
N SER A 524 6.53 7.07 19.98
CA SER A 524 5.73 5.86 19.79
C SER A 524 6.37 4.70 20.53
N TRP A 525 5.54 3.78 21.02
CA TRP A 525 6.01 2.59 21.72
C TRP A 525 5.04 1.43 21.54
N ARG A 526 5.58 0.25 21.71
CA ARG A 526 4.81 -0.99 21.75
C ARG A 526 5.33 -1.86 22.89
N ALA A 527 4.49 -2.70 23.44
CA ALA A 527 4.84 -3.74 24.38
C ALA A 527 3.95 -4.95 24.15
N GLY A 528 4.50 -6.13 24.36
CA GLY A 528 3.77 -7.37 24.22
C GLY A 528 4.40 -8.46 25.08
N ALA A 529 3.60 -9.47 25.36
CA ALA A 529 4.01 -10.68 26.04
C ALA A 529 3.54 -11.88 25.24
N VAL A 530 4.36 -12.90 25.19
CA VAL A 530 4.07 -14.17 24.52
C VAL A 530 4.25 -15.30 25.54
N PHE A 531 3.27 -16.20 25.56
CA PHE A 531 3.29 -17.41 26.37
C PHE A 531 3.24 -18.62 25.46
N HIS A 532 4.17 -19.54 25.60
CA HIS A 532 4.28 -20.80 24.89
C HIS A 532 3.81 -21.97 25.76
N PRO A 533 2.50 -22.31 25.71
CA PRO A 533 2.00 -23.47 26.51
C PRO A 533 2.64 -24.79 26.09
N VAL A 534 2.91 -24.91 24.79
CA VAL A 534 3.63 -26.03 24.18
C VAL A 534 4.47 -25.50 23.02
N GLU A 535 5.42 -26.30 22.57
CA GLU A 535 6.25 -25.95 21.41
C GLU A 535 5.37 -25.63 20.17
N ASN A 536 5.74 -24.60 19.43
CA ASN A 536 5.04 -24.10 18.24
C ASN A 536 3.60 -23.55 18.47
N VAL A 537 3.25 -23.24 19.71
CA VAL A 537 2.01 -22.52 20.03
C VAL A 537 2.35 -21.30 20.86
N SER A 538 1.91 -20.15 20.40
CA SER A 538 2.12 -18.85 21.06
C SER A 538 0.80 -18.21 21.38
N VAL A 539 0.54 -17.91 22.65
CA VAL A 539 -0.56 -17.07 23.12
C VAL A 539 0.03 -15.72 23.46
N TYR A 540 -0.53 -14.66 22.91
CA TYR A 540 0.05 -13.33 23.08
C TYR A 540 -0.96 -12.25 23.44
N ALA A 541 -0.45 -11.19 24.05
CA ALA A 541 -1.14 -9.91 24.19
C ALA A 541 -0.18 -8.79 23.83
N GLY A 542 -0.65 -7.80 23.11
CA GLY A 542 0.14 -6.68 22.63
C GLY A 542 -0.59 -5.35 22.69
N TYR A 543 0.19 -4.30 22.90
CA TYR A 543 -0.23 -2.91 22.81
C TYR A 543 0.73 -2.16 21.90
N GLY A 544 0.20 -1.25 21.07
CA GLY A 544 0.99 -0.32 20.28
C GLY A 544 0.27 1.01 20.11
N ASN A 545 1.03 2.07 19.92
CA ASN A 545 0.48 3.36 19.57
C ASN A 545 1.02 3.85 18.23
N ALA A 546 0.25 4.73 17.58
CA ALA A 546 0.65 5.48 16.41
C ALA A 546 0.44 6.98 16.63
N LYS A 547 1.29 7.77 16.00
CA LYS A 547 1.23 9.22 15.97
C LYS A 547 1.19 9.69 14.52
N THR A 548 0.17 10.49 14.17
CA THR A 548 0.02 11.06 12.84
C THR A 548 0.24 12.57 12.92
N PRO A 549 1.30 13.10 12.30
CA PRO A 549 1.61 14.52 12.34
C PRO A 549 0.59 15.35 11.57
N SER A 550 0.59 16.65 11.79
CA SER A 550 -0.28 17.61 11.08
C SER A 550 -0.01 17.63 9.58
N SER A 551 1.24 17.45 9.17
CA SER A 551 1.64 17.18 7.78
C SER A 551 2.03 15.72 7.61
N THR A 552 1.10 14.90 7.15
CA THR A 552 1.27 13.44 7.04
C THR A 552 2.14 13.04 5.86
N THR A 553 2.24 13.89 4.84
CA THR A 553 3.04 13.63 3.63
C THR A 553 3.75 14.89 3.19
N VAL A 554 4.86 14.71 2.46
CA VAL A 554 5.58 15.81 1.83
C VAL A 554 4.68 16.64 0.88
N ARG A 555 3.66 16.03 0.35
CA ARG A 555 2.79 16.55 -0.71
C ARG A 555 1.71 17.51 -0.22
N LEU A 556 1.25 17.30 0.98
CA LEU A 556 0.12 18.04 1.54
C LEU A 556 0.61 19.13 2.49
N GLY A 557 0.28 20.38 2.21
CA GLY A 557 0.33 21.43 3.20
C GLY A 557 -0.72 21.21 4.30
N CYS A 558 -0.59 21.93 5.38
CA CYS A 558 -1.55 21.85 6.49
C CYS A 558 -2.88 22.59 6.20
N GLY A 559 -3.09 23.03 4.99
CA GLY A 559 -4.17 23.94 4.57
C GLY A 559 -3.67 25.37 4.36
N VAL A 560 -4.34 26.11 3.49
CA VAL A 560 -4.02 27.53 3.26
C VAL A 560 -4.77 28.35 4.30
N PRO A 561 -4.10 29.21 5.11
CA PRO A 561 -4.82 30.14 5.95
C PRO A 561 -5.72 31.04 5.09
N SER A 562 -6.99 31.17 5.44
CA SER A 562 -7.95 31.96 4.67
C SER A 562 -7.64 33.45 4.70
N THR A 563 -6.87 33.91 5.67
CA THR A 563 -6.41 35.32 5.84
C THR A 563 -5.01 35.33 6.47
N ALA A 564 -4.30 36.44 6.35
CA ALA A 564 -2.99 36.66 6.98
C ALA A 564 -3.02 36.56 8.52
N THR A 565 -4.19 36.71 9.12
CA THR A 565 -4.41 36.65 10.57
C THR A 565 -4.97 35.28 11.01
N ALA A 566 -5.24 34.37 10.09
CA ALA A 566 -5.75 33.03 10.44
C ALA A 566 -4.67 32.22 11.17
N ALA A 567 -5.09 31.41 12.13
CA ALA A 567 -4.20 30.51 12.83
C ALA A 567 -3.45 29.58 11.86
N ASN A 568 -2.17 29.33 12.15
CA ASN A 568 -1.37 28.39 11.36
C ASN A 568 -1.96 26.98 11.48
N PRO A 569 -2.53 26.41 10.41
CA PRO A 569 -3.13 25.08 10.47
C PRO A 569 -2.11 23.96 10.69
N CYS A 570 -0.81 24.25 10.60
CA CYS A 570 0.28 23.36 10.93
C CYS A 570 0.61 23.29 12.43
N ALA A 571 0.13 24.24 13.24
CA ALA A 571 0.39 24.31 14.67
C ALA A 571 -0.65 23.48 15.48
N VAL A 572 -0.91 22.26 15.05
CA VAL A 572 -1.88 21.36 15.67
C VAL A 572 -1.13 20.12 16.14
N ALA A 573 -1.44 19.66 17.36
CA ALA A 573 -0.82 18.44 17.90
C ALA A 573 -1.11 17.20 17.03
N PRO A 574 -0.25 16.17 17.08
CA PRO A 574 -0.44 14.94 16.31
C PRO A 574 -1.69 14.17 16.75
N GLU A 575 -2.40 13.60 15.78
CA GLU A 575 -3.42 12.60 16.05
C GLU A 575 -2.80 11.36 16.68
N THR A 576 -3.59 10.62 17.45
CA THR A 576 -3.10 9.43 18.15
C THR A 576 -3.99 8.24 17.81
N ALA A 577 -3.37 7.09 17.54
CA ALA A 577 -4.06 5.81 17.53
C ALA A 577 -3.46 4.86 18.58
N LYS A 578 -4.28 3.92 19.04
CA LYS A 578 -3.91 2.88 19.99
C LYS A 578 -4.45 1.55 19.49
N ASN A 579 -3.62 0.53 19.53
CA ASN A 579 -4.02 -0.84 19.22
C ASN A 579 -3.83 -1.72 20.45
N TYR A 580 -4.87 -2.47 20.78
CA TYR A 580 -4.86 -3.55 21.77
C TYR A 580 -5.18 -4.83 21.04
N GLU A 581 -4.37 -5.85 21.20
CA GLU A 581 -4.55 -7.12 20.51
C GLU A 581 -4.18 -8.28 21.43
N ALA A 582 -4.98 -9.34 21.39
CA ALA A 582 -4.67 -10.61 22.02
C ALA A 582 -4.97 -11.74 21.03
N GLY A 583 -4.15 -12.78 21.01
CA GLY A 583 -4.31 -13.83 20.03
C GLY A 583 -3.52 -15.09 20.33
N VAL A 584 -3.70 -16.04 19.42
CA VAL A 584 -3.01 -17.34 19.41
C VAL A 584 -2.45 -17.59 18.03
N LYS A 585 -1.23 -18.08 17.97
CA LYS A 585 -0.58 -18.57 16.76
C LYS A 585 -0.12 -19.99 16.98
N ALA A 586 -0.25 -20.85 15.97
CA ALA A 586 0.13 -22.25 16.08
C ALA A 586 0.79 -22.73 14.77
N GLY A 587 1.98 -23.30 14.88
CA GLY A 587 2.67 -24.00 13.81
C GLY A 587 2.40 -25.50 13.85
N LEU A 588 1.54 -26.00 12.97
CA LEU A 588 1.14 -27.40 12.90
C LEU A 588 1.99 -28.19 11.91
N PHE A 589 1.99 -29.52 12.05
CA PHE A 589 2.68 -30.44 11.12
C PHE A 589 4.18 -30.15 10.93
N GLY A 590 4.88 -29.83 12.01
CA GLY A 590 6.29 -29.40 11.95
C GLY A 590 6.46 -28.02 11.37
N ARG A 591 5.56 -27.08 11.69
CA ARG A 591 5.50 -25.69 11.24
C ARG A 591 5.20 -25.51 9.75
N ARG A 592 4.72 -26.56 9.07
CA ARG A 592 4.30 -26.47 7.66
C ARG A 592 2.98 -25.74 7.46
N LEU A 593 2.12 -25.69 8.48
CA LEU A 593 0.86 -24.94 8.48
C LEU A 593 0.84 -24.01 9.67
N GLU A 594 0.76 -22.72 9.42
CA GLU A 594 0.60 -21.69 10.43
C GLU A 594 -0.87 -21.28 10.55
N LEU A 595 -1.40 -21.29 11.77
CA LEU A 595 -2.73 -20.81 12.12
C LEU A 595 -2.60 -19.59 13.01
N THR A 596 -3.44 -18.58 12.78
CA THR A 596 -3.53 -17.37 13.60
C THR A 596 -4.97 -17.04 13.93
N ALA A 597 -5.21 -16.62 15.17
CA ALA A 597 -6.49 -16.09 15.62
C ALA A 597 -6.23 -14.93 16.59
N ALA A 598 -6.86 -13.79 16.35
CA ALA A 598 -6.69 -12.61 17.19
C ALA A 598 -7.99 -11.85 17.36
N VAL A 599 -8.14 -11.23 18.52
CA VAL A 599 -9.14 -10.19 18.81
C VAL A 599 -8.40 -8.88 19.02
N PHE A 600 -8.95 -7.79 18.52
CA PHE A 600 -8.28 -6.50 18.61
C PHE A 600 -9.24 -5.33 18.77
N ARG A 601 -8.71 -4.25 19.31
CA ARG A 601 -9.33 -2.92 19.34
C ARG A 601 -8.35 -1.90 18.83
N ASN A 602 -8.73 -1.16 17.80
CA ASN A 602 -7.97 -0.06 17.24
C ASN A 602 -8.74 1.24 17.42
N GLU A 603 -8.23 2.15 18.24
CA GLU A 603 -8.84 3.43 18.55
C GLU A 603 -8.05 4.56 17.92
N ARG A 604 -8.71 5.47 17.21
CA ARG A 604 -8.16 6.74 16.76
C ARG A 604 -8.75 7.85 17.57
N THR A 605 -7.90 8.64 18.21
CA THR A 605 -8.28 9.76 19.05
C THR A 605 -7.57 11.03 18.59
N ASN A 606 -8.10 12.17 18.98
CA ASN A 606 -7.52 13.47 18.63
C ASN A 606 -7.43 13.68 17.12
N TYR A 607 -8.38 13.16 16.33
CA TYR A 607 -8.44 13.57 14.93
C TYR A 607 -9.24 14.88 14.80
N ARG A 608 -9.01 15.57 13.69
CA ARG A 608 -9.54 16.91 13.44
C ARG A 608 -11.05 16.87 13.19
N VAL A 609 -11.78 17.68 13.94
CA VAL A 609 -13.20 17.91 13.75
C VAL A 609 -13.52 19.41 13.70
N PRO A 610 -14.59 19.83 13.04
CA PRO A 610 -15.06 21.22 13.06
C PRO A 610 -15.34 21.69 14.48
N SER A 611 -15.14 23.00 14.73
CA SER A 611 -15.49 23.66 15.99
C SER A 611 -16.27 24.94 15.69
N ASN A 612 -17.37 25.15 16.43
CA ASN A 612 -18.15 26.39 16.43
C ASN A 612 -17.72 27.34 17.55
N ASP A 613 -16.52 27.20 18.10
CA ASP A 613 -15.99 28.06 19.16
C ASP A 613 -15.75 29.48 18.65
N PRO A 614 -16.50 30.51 19.08
CA PRO A 614 -16.29 31.90 18.65
C PRO A 614 -14.95 32.47 19.13
N ALA A 615 -14.27 31.84 20.08
CA ALA A 615 -12.92 32.22 20.50
C ALA A 615 -11.84 31.72 19.54
N LEU A 616 -12.20 30.83 18.63
CA LEU A 616 -11.29 30.28 17.62
C LEU A 616 -11.59 30.89 16.24
N PRO A 617 -10.58 31.03 15.37
CA PRO A 617 -10.80 31.47 14.01
C PRO A 617 -11.82 30.56 13.28
N VAL A 618 -12.70 31.16 12.50
CA VAL A 618 -13.71 30.43 11.71
C VAL A 618 -13.03 29.39 10.81
N GLY A 619 -13.53 28.15 10.86
CA GLY A 619 -13.00 27.05 10.08
C GLY A 619 -11.80 26.34 10.71
N LEU A 620 -11.35 26.76 11.90
CA LEU A 620 -10.33 26.02 12.63
C LEU A 620 -10.91 24.69 13.12
N GLN A 621 -10.16 23.61 12.86
CA GLN A 621 -10.49 22.28 13.37
C GLN A 621 -9.79 22.02 14.71
N VAL A 622 -10.50 21.37 15.63
CA VAL A 622 -9.96 20.93 16.93
C VAL A 622 -9.73 19.41 16.92
N LEU A 623 -8.90 18.93 17.86
CA LEU A 623 -8.50 17.53 17.94
C LEU A 623 -9.39 16.73 18.93
N ASP A 624 -10.68 16.80 18.73
CA ASP A 624 -11.67 16.14 19.62
C ASP A 624 -12.30 14.88 19.02
N GLY A 625 -12.00 14.58 17.76
CA GLY A 625 -12.56 13.44 17.07
C GLY A 625 -12.11 12.09 17.64
N ARG A 626 -13.02 11.11 17.65
CA ARG A 626 -12.76 9.75 18.11
C ARG A 626 -13.46 8.74 17.22
N SER A 627 -12.76 7.65 16.90
CA SER A 627 -13.32 6.49 16.21
C SER A 627 -12.68 5.22 16.75
N ARG A 628 -13.35 4.09 16.54
CA ARG A 628 -12.90 2.79 17.03
C ARG A 628 -13.25 1.70 16.01
N VAL A 629 -12.39 0.71 15.91
CA VAL A 629 -12.65 -0.55 15.21
C VAL A 629 -12.34 -1.69 16.18
N ASP A 630 -13.36 -2.46 16.53
CA ASP A 630 -13.22 -3.74 17.22
C ASP A 630 -13.27 -4.86 16.18
N GLY A 631 -12.51 -5.93 16.38
CA GLY A 631 -12.51 -6.97 15.36
C GLY A 631 -11.90 -8.30 15.78
N ILE A 632 -12.08 -9.27 14.87
CA ILE A 632 -11.52 -10.62 14.94
C ILE A 632 -10.76 -10.85 13.64
N ALA A 633 -9.55 -11.41 13.72
CA ALA A 633 -8.77 -11.81 12.56
C ALA A 633 -8.40 -13.29 12.68
N LEU A 634 -8.65 -14.05 11.62
CA LEU A 634 -8.27 -15.46 11.51
C LEU A 634 -7.40 -15.65 10.27
N GLY A 635 -6.38 -16.51 10.37
CA GLY A 635 -5.49 -16.82 9.26
C GLY A 635 -5.04 -18.26 9.27
N ALA A 636 -4.84 -18.83 8.07
CA ALA A 636 -4.23 -20.13 7.86
C ALA A 636 -3.32 -20.05 6.62
N SER A 637 -2.04 -20.37 6.76
CA SER A 637 -1.06 -20.31 5.68
C SER A 637 -0.12 -21.49 5.72
N GLY A 638 0.05 -22.20 4.60
CA GLY A 638 1.01 -23.26 4.50
C GLY A 638 0.46 -24.55 3.88
N SER A 639 1.04 -25.68 4.26
CA SER A 639 0.72 -27.01 3.72
C SER A 639 0.04 -27.89 4.77
N ILE A 640 -1.19 -28.33 4.48
CA ILE A 640 -1.90 -29.33 5.28
C ILE A 640 -1.25 -30.71 5.10
N THR A 641 -0.91 -31.03 3.85
CA THR A 641 -0.11 -32.19 3.46
C THR A 641 0.97 -31.76 2.47
N PRO A 642 1.97 -32.58 2.14
CA PRO A 642 2.94 -32.22 1.09
C PRO A 642 2.33 -31.88 -0.28
N THR A 643 1.08 -32.29 -0.53
CA THR A 643 0.36 -32.08 -1.79
C THR A 643 -0.79 -31.08 -1.68
N TRP A 644 -1.15 -30.65 -0.48
CA TRP A 644 -2.30 -29.79 -0.25
C TRP A 644 -1.88 -28.52 0.49
N THR A 645 -1.96 -27.37 -0.20
CA THR A 645 -1.65 -26.04 0.38
C THR A 645 -2.91 -25.23 0.59
N ILE A 646 -2.85 -24.33 1.57
CA ILE A 646 -3.91 -23.41 1.90
C ILE A 646 -3.34 -22.04 2.24
N PHE A 647 -3.99 -20.98 1.76
CA PHE A 647 -3.84 -19.61 2.20
C PHE A 647 -5.24 -19.04 2.42
N ALA A 648 -5.64 -18.85 3.67
CA ALA A 648 -6.99 -18.42 4.01
C ALA A 648 -6.94 -17.36 5.10
N ASN A 649 -7.76 -16.33 4.96
CA ASN A 649 -7.86 -15.25 5.92
C ASN A 649 -9.33 -14.83 6.06
N TYR A 650 -9.71 -14.43 7.27
CA TYR A 650 -11.02 -13.86 7.56
C TYR A 650 -10.87 -12.74 8.58
N THR A 651 -11.64 -11.67 8.41
CA THR A 651 -11.68 -10.56 9.35
C THR A 651 -13.13 -10.09 9.55
N TYR A 652 -13.50 -9.91 10.81
CA TYR A 652 -14.69 -9.22 11.26
C TYR A 652 -14.29 -7.85 11.81
N LEU A 653 -15.01 -6.77 11.43
CA LEU A 653 -14.74 -5.40 11.83
C LEU A 653 -16.04 -4.71 12.30
N ASP A 654 -16.10 -4.26 13.54
CA ASP A 654 -17.12 -3.34 14.04
C ASP A 654 -16.52 -1.94 14.15
N GLY A 655 -16.63 -1.15 13.08
CA GLY A 655 -16.04 0.18 12.95
C GLY A 655 -17.04 1.29 13.20
N LYS A 656 -16.80 2.14 14.25
CA LYS A 656 -17.74 3.20 14.64
C LYS A 656 -17.05 4.55 14.87
N VAL A 657 -17.71 5.60 14.43
CA VAL A 657 -17.42 6.97 14.85
C VAL A 657 -17.95 7.15 16.27
N LEU A 658 -17.10 7.58 17.19
CA LEU A 658 -17.50 7.84 18.59
C LEU A 658 -17.78 9.32 18.85
N GLN A 659 -17.10 10.20 18.09
CA GLN A 659 -17.28 11.65 18.18
C GLN A 659 -16.74 12.32 16.93
N SER A 660 -17.55 13.16 16.28
CA SER A 660 -17.19 13.93 15.09
C SER A 660 -17.35 15.45 15.25
N ILE A 661 -17.70 15.91 16.44
CA ILE A 661 -17.82 17.34 16.81
C ILE A 661 -16.86 17.70 17.95
N SER A 662 -16.67 19.00 18.16
CA SER A 662 -15.81 19.46 19.25
C SER A 662 -16.38 19.10 20.65
N ASN A 663 -15.51 18.98 21.64
CA ASN A 663 -15.92 18.77 23.04
C ASN A 663 -16.80 19.92 23.54
N ARG A 664 -16.55 21.14 23.06
CA ARG A 664 -17.37 22.31 23.39
C ARG A 664 -18.77 22.19 22.81
N ASP A 665 -18.89 21.85 21.52
CA ASP A 665 -20.20 21.68 20.88
C ASP A 665 -20.99 20.56 21.55
N LYS A 666 -20.34 19.46 21.90
CA LYS A 666 -20.93 18.36 22.67
C LYS A 666 -21.41 18.82 24.06
N ALA A 667 -20.61 19.60 24.77
CA ALA A 667 -20.99 20.14 26.08
C ALA A 667 -22.14 21.15 25.97
N ALA A 668 -22.28 21.83 24.84
CA ALA A 668 -23.38 22.74 24.51
C ALA A 668 -24.64 21.99 24.03
N GLY A 669 -24.64 20.63 24.01
CA GLY A 669 -25.78 19.83 23.60
C GLY A 669 -26.02 19.75 22.11
N VAL A 670 -25.03 20.12 21.28
CA VAL A 670 -25.10 19.95 19.82
C VAL A 670 -25.12 18.45 19.50
N LEU A 671 -26.10 18.03 18.69
CA LEU A 671 -26.19 16.65 18.24
C LEU A 671 -25.01 16.31 17.33
N ASP A 672 -24.32 15.24 17.63
CA ASP A 672 -23.28 14.69 16.75
C ASP A 672 -23.92 13.75 15.72
N PRO A 673 -23.97 14.14 14.44
CA PRO A 673 -24.66 13.35 13.41
C PRO A 673 -23.93 12.05 13.06
N GLN A 674 -22.67 11.93 13.42
CA GLN A 674 -21.87 10.72 13.10
C GLN A 674 -21.68 9.80 14.29
N ALA A 675 -22.07 10.20 15.50
CA ALA A 675 -21.90 9.34 16.66
C ALA A 675 -22.67 8.03 16.53
N GLY A 676 -21.95 6.90 16.59
CA GLY A 676 -22.50 5.55 16.38
C GLY A 676 -22.57 5.11 14.91
N ALA A 677 -22.30 6.00 13.95
CA ALA A 677 -22.29 5.67 12.54
C ALA A 677 -21.10 4.75 12.18
N GLU A 678 -21.26 3.95 11.14
CA GLU A 678 -20.21 3.08 10.60
C GLU A 678 -19.06 3.91 9.99
N LEU A 679 -17.84 3.40 10.09
CA LEU A 679 -16.73 3.96 9.34
C LEU A 679 -16.88 3.67 7.86
N VAL A 680 -16.73 4.72 7.05
CA VAL A 680 -16.82 4.62 5.59
C VAL A 680 -15.79 3.63 5.05
N GLN A 681 -16.17 2.83 4.05
CA GLN A 681 -15.33 1.81 3.42
C GLN A 681 -14.77 0.77 4.41
N THR A 682 -15.56 0.38 5.40
CA THR A 682 -15.19 -0.60 6.42
C THR A 682 -16.21 -1.72 6.43
N PRO A 683 -16.07 -2.76 5.60
CA PRO A 683 -16.98 -3.89 5.58
C PRO A 683 -16.90 -4.66 6.90
N GLU A 684 -18.06 -5.08 7.40
CA GLU A 684 -18.14 -5.83 8.65
C GLU A 684 -17.48 -7.21 8.52
N HIS A 685 -17.73 -7.89 7.41
CA HIS A 685 -17.17 -9.21 7.12
C HIS A 685 -16.35 -9.19 5.85
N SER A 686 -15.17 -9.79 5.88
CA SER A 686 -14.36 -10.02 4.70
C SER A 686 -13.53 -11.30 4.85
N GLY A 687 -13.26 -11.98 3.74
CA GLY A 687 -12.52 -13.22 3.78
C GLY A 687 -11.94 -13.61 2.43
N SER A 688 -10.89 -14.42 2.46
CA SER A 688 -10.28 -14.98 1.27
C SER A 688 -9.81 -16.41 1.52
N LEU A 689 -9.83 -17.19 0.48
CA LEU A 689 -9.27 -18.54 0.45
C LEU A 689 -8.56 -18.74 -0.88
N PHE A 690 -7.38 -19.32 -0.83
CA PHE A 690 -6.73 -19.95 -1.98
C PHE A 690 -6.16 -21.28 -1.54
N THR A 691 -6.53 -22.36 -2.21
CA THR A 691 -6.08 -23.70 -1.89
C THR A 691 -5.69 -24.44 -3.16
N THR A 692 -4.62 -25.23 -3.09
CA THR A 692 -4.18 -26.07 -4.22
C THR A 692 -3.93 -27.49 -3.77
N TYR A 693 -4.24 -28.44 -4.65
CA TYR A 693 -3.99 -29.85 -4.44
C TYR A 693 -3.27 -30.46 -5.64
N LYS A 694 -2.12 -31.07 -5.39
CA LYS A 694 -1.32 -31.74 -6.41
C LYS A 694 -1.73 -33.22 -6.51
N LEU A 695 -2.28 -33.57 -7.66
CA LEU A 695 -2.71 -34.94 -7.99
C LEU A 695 -1.50 -35.88 -8.23
N PRO A 696 -1.65 -37.19 -8.04
CA PRO A 696 -0.53 -38.14 -8.18
C PRO A 696 0.19 -38.13 -9.52
N PHE A 697 -0.50 -37.76 -10.61
CA PHE A 697 0.08 -37.64 -11.96
C PHE A 697 0.69 -36.27 -12.25
N GLY A 698 0.83 -35.40 -11.23
CA GLY A 698 1.56 -34.12 -11.31
C GLY A 698 0.72 -32.90 -11.68
N LEU A 699 -0.57 -33.05 -12.01
CA LEU A 699 -1.46 -31.90 -12.18
C LEU A 699 -1.79 -31.28 -10.81
N GLU A 700 -1.56 -29.97 -10.68
CA GLU A 700 -1.99 -29.19 -9.53
C GLU A 700 -3.29 -28.47 -9.89
N VAL A 701 -4.32 -28.67 -9.08
CA VAL A 701 -5.62 -27.99 -9.20
C VAL A 701 -5.79 -27.05 -8.02
N GLY A 702 -6.37 -25.88 -8.26
CA GLY A 702 -6.58 -24.90 -7.20
C GLY A 702 -7.89 -24.16 -7.34
N TYR A 703 -8.34 -23.70 -6.22
CA TYR A 703 -9.54 -22.88 -6.09
C TYR A 703 -9.27 -21.71 -5.17
N GLY A 704 -9.77 -20.54 -5.57
CA GLY A 704 -9.72 -19.33 -4.78
C GLY A 704 -11.08 -18.67 -4.66
N LEU A 705 -11.29 -17.97 -3.56
CA LEU A 705 -12.43 -17.07 -3.39
C LEU A 705 -12.00 -15.80 -2.64
N THR A 706 -12.73 -14.72 -2.88
CA THR A 706 -12.65 -13.49 -2.09
C THR A 706 -14.06 -13.00 -1.84
N TYR A 707 -14.39 -12.85 -0.57
CA TYR A 707 -15.64 -12.26 -0.10
C TYR A 707 -15.34 -10.91 0.53
N GLN A 708 -16.12 -9.90 0.18
CA GLN A 708 -16.14 -8.61 0.85
C GLN A 708 -17.58 -8.22 1.13
N GLY A 709 -17.89 -7.95 2.38
CA GLY A 709 -19.22 -7.51 2.82
C GLY A 709 -19.55 -6.11 2.35
N ALA A 710 -20.80 -5.75 2.46
CA ALA A 710 -21.27 -4.39 2.21
C ALA A 710 -20.54 -3.38 3.09
N PHE A 711 -20.41 -2.14 2.64
CA PHE A 711 -19.78 -1.07 3.40
C PHE A 711 -20.41 0.30 3.12
N ALA A 712 -20.38 1.17 4.13
CA ALA A 712 -20.89 2.53 4.02
C ALA A 712 -20.07 3.39 3.06
N THR A 713 -20.75 4.21 2.24
CA THR A 713 -20.14 5.07 1.20
C THR A 713 -20.02 6.53 1.61
N ASN A 714 -20.75 6.95 2.65
CA ASN A 714 -20.79 8.32 3.15
C ASN A 714 -20.80 8.37 4.68
N ALA A 715 -20.32 9.49 5.22
CA ALA A 715 -20.52 9.84 6.63
C ALA A 715 -21.81 10.67 6.77
N PRO A 716 -22.65 10.41 7.79
CA PRO A 716 -23.85 11.21 8.06
C PRO A 716 -23.52 12.67 8.38
N VAL A 717 -24.43 13.57 8.01
CA VAL A 717 -24.41 14.97 8.42
C VAL A 717 -25.77 15.33 9.02
N ALA A 718 -25.87 16.41 9.78
CA ALA A 718 -27.12 16.78 10.47
C ALA A 718 -28.33 16.94 9.51
N ALA A 719 -28.08 17.40 8.28
CA ALA A 719 -29.13 17.56 7.25
C ALA A 719 -29.50 16.24 6.54
N ASN A 720 -28.63 15.23 6.59
CA ASN A 720 -28.88 13.91 6.02
C ASN A 720 -28.20 12.81 6.88
N PRO A 721 -28.95 12.21 7.81
CA PRO A 721 -28.41 11.20 8.72
C PRO A 721 -28.26 9.79 8.10
N VAL A 722 -28.66 9.61 6.85
CA VAL A 722 -28.65 8.30 6.18
C VAL A 722 -27.25 7.92 5.73
N GLN A 723 -26.84 6.69 6.00
CA GLN A 723 -25.68 6.05 5.40
C GLN A 723 -26.13 5.11 4.28
N PHE A 724 -25.50 5.27 3.12
CA PHE A 724 -25.71 4.42 1.95
C PHE A 724 -24.60 3.37 1.88
N HIS A 725 -24.89 2.22 1.28
CA HIS A 725 -23.98 1.09 1.23
C HIS A 725 -23.79 0.58 -0.19
N VAL A 726 -22.63 0.08 -0.47
CA VAL A 726 -22.36 -0.76 -1.64
C VAL A 726 -22.62 -2.21 -1.26
N ASP A 727 -23.21 -2.97 -2.16
CA ASP A 727 -23.49 -4.39 -1.96
C ASP A 727 -22.21 -5.20 -1.74
N ASP A 728 -22.34 -6.30 -1.02
CA ASP A 728 -21.31 -7.32 -0.88
C ASP A 728 -21.04 -8.06 -2.20
N TYR A 729 -19.91 -8.73 -2.26
CA TYR A 729 -19.57 -9.57 -3.41
C TYR A 729 -18.74 -10.79 -3.04
N LEU A 730 -18.85 -11.83 -3.86
CA LEU A 730 -18.08 -13.06 -3.78
C LEU A 730 -17.47 -13.41 -5.14
N ILE A 731 -16.14 -13.36 -5.22
CA ILE A 731 -15.39 -13.67 -6.44
C ILE A 731 -14.78 -15.05 -6.33
N HIS A 732 -14.90 -15.83 -7.38
CA HIS A 732 -14.32 -17.16 -7.50
C HIS A 732 -13.18 -17.19 -8.50
N ARG A 733 -12.12 -17.95 -8.19
CA ARG A 733 -10.93 -18.14 -9.03
C ARG A 733 -10.64 -19.61 -9.21
N ALA A 734 -10.17 -19.98 -10.39
CA ALA A 734 -9.70 -21.32 -10.70
C ALA A 734 -8.23 -21.31 -11.11
N PHE A 735 -7.51 -22.35 -10.71
CA PHE A 735 -6.10 -22.54 -10.97
C PHE A 735 -5.82 -23.97 -11.40
N LEU A 736 -5.05 -24.12 -12.48
CA LEU A 736 -4.51 -25.40 -12.93
C LEU A 736 -3.03 -25.20 -13.26
N ALA A 737 -2.17 -26.10 -12.84
CA ALA A 737 -0.77 -26.10 -13.24
C ALA A 737 -0.26 -27.52 -13.49
N TYR A 738 0.56 -27.68 -14.52
CA TYR A 738 1.18 -28.96 -14.84
C TYR A 738 2.66 -28.76 -15.18
N THR A 739 3.53 -29.49 -14.49
CA THR A 739 4.97 -29.40 -14.68
C THR A 739 5.48 -30.57 -15.49
N ILE A 740 6.14 -30.26 -16.62
CA ILE A 740 6.71 -31.22 -17.56
C ILE A 740 8.23 -31.23 -17.42
N ALA A 741 8.83 -32.43 -17.36
CA ALA A 741 10.27 -32.64 -17.28
C ALA A 741 10.97 -31.79 -16.18
N GLN A 742 10.27 -31.48 -15.12
CA GLN A 742 10.74 -30.68 -13.96
C GLN A 742 11.22 -29.26 -14.29
N ARG A 743 11.07 -28.80 -15.54
CA ARG A 743 11.56 -27.51 -16.02
C ARG A 743 10.47 -26.61 -16.59
N TRP A 744 9.46 -27.19 -17.23
CA TRP A 744 8.38 -26.45 -17.86
C TRP A 744 7.11 -26.54 -17.02
N THR A 745 6.57 -25.43 -16.59
CA THR A 745 5.27 -25.38 -15.91
C THR A 745 4.29 -24.59 -16.74
N MET A 746 3.23 -25.25 -17.18
CA MET A 746 2.08 -24.62 -17.81
C MET A 746 1.05 -24.32 -16.71
N GLN A 747 0.58 -23.08 -16.63
CA GLN A 747 -0.36 -22.62 -15.61
C GLN A 747 -1.53 -21.90 -16.26
N LEU A 748 -2.75 -22.29 -15.91
CA LEU A 748 -3.98 -21.61 -16.28
C LEU A 748 -4.61 -20.98 -15.04
N ASN A 749 -4.86 -19.68 -15.11
CA ASN A 749 -5.62 -18.95 -14.10
C ASN A 749 -6.89 -18.42 -14.73
N VAL A 750 -8.02 -18.58 -14.04
CA VAL A 750 -9.29 -17.95 -14.40
C VAL A 750 -9.76 -17.12 -13.21
N GLN A 751 -9.66 -15.82 -13.34
CA GLN A 751 -10.14 -14.86 -12.35
C GLN A 751 -11.64 -14.61 -12.56
N ASN A 752 -12.39 -14.44 -11.46
CA ASN A 752 -13.83 -14.18 -11.51
C ASN A 752 -14.57 -15.10 -12.51
N PHE A 753 -14.42 -16.43 -12.39
CA PHE A 753 -14.93 -17.36 -13.41
C PHE A 753 -16.46 -17.40 -13.47
N THR A 754 -17.15 -16.97 -12.40
CA THR A 754 -18.61 -16.79 -12.36
C THR A 754 -19.08 -15.53 -13.09
N ASP A 755 -18.14 -14.66 -13.45
CA ASP A 755 -18.38 -13.36 -14.07
C ASP A 755 -19.24 -12.42 -13.20
N GLU A 756 -19.00 -12.45 -11.88
CA GLU A 756 -19.67 -11.59 -10.91
C GLU A 756 -19.50 -10.12 -11.25
N LYS A 757 -20.59 -9.35 -11.08
CA LYS A 757 -20.64 -7.92 -11.36
C LYS A 757 -20.66 -7.15 -10.06
N TYR A 758 -19.51 -6.68 -9.63
CA TYR A 758 -19.30 -6.02 -8.34
C TYR A 758 -18.70 -4.62 -8.48
N VAL A 759 -18.61 -3.92 -7.37
CA VAL A 759 -18.01 -2.60 -7.24
C VAL A 759 -16.86 -2.67 -6.24
N THR A 760 -15.70 -2.13 -6.61
CA THR A 760 -14.51 -2.18 -5.74
C THR A 760 -14.30 -0.91 -4.93
N GLY A 761 -14.90 0.19 -5.32
CA GLY A 761 -14.80 1.47 -4.62
C GLY A 761 -15.79 2.49 -5.18
N VAL A 762 -16.25 3.37 -4.32
CA VAL A 762 -17.17 4.45 -4.65
C VAL A 762 -16.61 5.77 -4.19
N ARG A 763 -16.81 6.80 -5.00
CA ARG A 763 -16.64 8.19 -4.61
C ARG A 763 -17.95 8.95 -4.76
N ASN A 764 -18.45 9.43 -3.65
CA ASN A 764 -19.60 10.33 -3.60
C ASN A 764 -19.16 11.79 -3.57
N ASN A 765 -19.86 12.62 -4.35
CA ASN A 765 -19.82 14.07 -4.24
C ASN A 765 -20.97 14.50 -3.34
N ILE A 766 -20.65 14.95 -2.15
CA ILE A 766 -21.62 15.32 -1.12
C ILE A 766 -21.69 16.83 -1.02
N ASN A 767 -22.89 17.39 -1.05
CA ASN A 767 -23.09 18.78 -0.71
C ASN A 767 -22.89 18.96 0.81
N ALA A 768 -21.88 19.71 1.20
CA ALA A 768 -21.49 19.86 2.60
C ALA A 768 -22.60 20.47 3.49
N THR A 769 -23.51 21.27 2.91
CA THR A 769 -24.59 21.94 3.63
C THR A 769 -25.81 21.02 3.79
N THR A 770 -26.19 20.34 2.73
CA THR A 770 -27.43 19.53 2.71
C THR A 770 -27.20 18.04 2.95
N GLY A 771 -25.93 17.59 2.91
CA GLY A 771 -25.58 16.17 2.95
C GLY A 771 -26.05 15.34 1.75
N ASN A 772 -26.70 15.98 0.76
CA ASN A 772 -27.19 15.25 -0.40
C ASN A 772 -26.03 14.80 -1.29
N ILE A 773 -26.14 13.56 -1.80
CA ILE A 773 -25.24 13.05 -2.81
C ILE A 773 -25.63 13.64 -4.16
N THR A 774 -24.78 14.52 -4.68
CA THR A 774 -25.00 15.26 -5.93
C THR A 774 -24.38 14.57 -7.14
N GLY A 775 -23.81 13.39 -6.96
CA GLY A 775 -23.17 12.57 -7.97
C GLY A 775 -21.96 11.85 -7.41
N GLY A 776 -21.23 11.23 -8.31
CA GLY A 776 -20.02 10.50 -8.01
C GLY A 776 -19.73 9.48 -9.09
N TRP A 777 -18.90 8.52 -8.75
CA TRP A 777 -18.62 7.38 -9.62
C TRP A 777 -18.25 6.16 -8.78
N ALA A 778 -18.52 5.00 -9.34
CA ALA A 778 -18.12 3.73 -8.79
C ALA A 778 -17.22 2.97 -9.78
N ILE A 779 -16.22 2.28 -9.26
CA ILE A 779 -15.30 1.46 -10.05
C ILE A 779 -15.86 0.06 -10.15
N PRO A 780 -16.30 -0.38 -11.34
CA PRO A 780 -16.68 -1.76 -11.57
C PRO A 780 -15.49 -2.67 -11.30
N GLY A 781 -15.71 -3.79 -10.64
CA GLY A 781 -14.72 -4.84 -10.52
C GLY A 781 -14.47 -5.56 -11.84
N ASP A 782 -13.32 -6.16 -11.96
CA ASP A 782 -12.87 -6.87 -13.17
C ASP A 782 -13.80 -8.03 -13.50
N ARG A 783 -14.13 -8.15 -14.77
CA ARG A 783 -14.91 -9.25 -15.32
C ARG A 783 -14.04 -10.52 -15.37
N ARG A 784 -14.64 -11.62 -15.83
CA ARG A 784 -13.91 -12.88 -16.00
C ARG A 784 -12.71 -12.70 -16.94
N GLN A 785 -11.56 -13.11 -16.46
CA GLN A 785 -10.30 -13.12 -17.22
C GLN A 785 -9.64 -14.49 -17.14
N ALA A 786 -9.16 -15.00 -18.27
CA ALA A 786 -8.40 -16.24 -18.33
C ALA A 786 -6.98 -15.94 -18.83
N THR A 787 -5.98 -16.51 -18.15
CA THR A 787 -4.56 -16.32 -18.47
C THR A 787 -3.86 -17.69 -18.52
N LEU A 788 -3.15 -17.96 -19.61
CA LEU A 788 -2.27 -19.10 -19.76
C LEU A 788 -0.82 -18.61 -19.66
N SER A 789 -0.07 -19.18 -18.72
CA SER A 789 1.33 -18.86 -18.48
C SER A 789 2.20 -20.09 -18.69
N LEU A 790 3.34 -19.90 -19.32
CA LEU A 790 4.40 -20.90 -19.44
C LEU A 790 5.63 -20.40 -18.68
N PHE A 791 6.08 -21.20 -17.73
CA PHE A 791 7.30 -20.96 -16.97
C PHE A 791 8.38 -21.96 -17.39
N TYR A 792 9.60 -21.49 -17.51
CA TYR A 792 10.78 -22.31 -17.72
C TYR A 792 11.79 -22.04 -16.60
N ASN A 793 12.26 -23.10 -15.94
CA ASN A 793 13.22 -23.06 -14.84
C ASN A 793 14.52 -23.79 -15.22
N PHE A 794 15.68 -23.16 -15.02
CA PHE A 794 17.00 -23.75 -15.25
C PHE A 794 18.07 -23.20 -14.30
#